data_19d180dc14bfab7c1f25a981a2db71c0
#
_entry.id   19d180dc14bfab7c1f25a981a2db71c0
#
_cell.length_a   1.000
_cell.length_b   1.000
_cell.length_c   1.000
_cell.angle_alpha   90.00
_cell.angle_beta   90.00
_cell.angle_gamma   90.00
#
_symmetry.space_group_name_H-M   'P 1'
#
loop_
_entity.id
_entity.type
_entity.pdbx_description
1 polymer ?
#
loop_
_entity_poly.entity_id
_entity_poly.type
_entity_poly.pdbx_seq_one_letter_code
_entity_poly.pdbx_strand_id
1 'polypeptide(L)'
;MRRRMLLWLVIVVAVFGFEIQGSTQDIFVAKRALDFHHYLNRYAHLETSDYRMVIPAGTCSYASAGVSHWEDPTGTYNNALYTGEDDTVEWRVYVEEDGLYNIAVTYYPVPGRRSSIQREIYINGELPYEEAGFIEFHRVWGDGGLVQVDNQGNEIRPSQVEIPEWRTVLVADSMGTYSIPLSFYLKRGWNTIALVSRREPVVIGQLEILSLTEHPSYAEVEADYKALGFSPTSDILIKIQGEDAVRRSSPSLFPLNDRSDPLVEPYHHTLIRLNTIGGERWSRPGDWIEWEFEVPESGLYQIAIKAKQHVKRGSYSSRRLLIDGRVPFKEGEAVQFPYSSRYEMVLFGDEETGTPYLVYLEKGKHTLRLENVLGELAEIVRATQESLYELNTIYRRIVMITSANPDPMRDYRLEERIPGLISALERQSRIIGEIAEDLKAIIGESGAQVAVLEQLSRSLWLMADRPFTIPRRLAAFRDNAGALGTWILETREQPLQIDYIVIASPNVELPKTKPHVGQVMLHELRAFLSSFVYDYTLVGNVYSAEDFQVEPLRVWIGSGRDQAQILKLMIEDTFTPETGIPVNLELINIGILLPATLAGRGPDVALGVQDTQPMDFALRGAAVDLTQFPDFPEVAERFHPSALVPYSFGGSVYGLPETQTFSMLFYRKDILEELGLEVPQTWDDVIKIIPDLNKDHMDFGLPYSGIAQASSGAIGEGSATVSVLAHGGVSTFLTLLFQRGEDLYLGDGIATNLESEAAVQAFTQWTELYELYDLPLWYDAANRFRMGEMPILVQDFGFYNFLQVFAPELRGEWDFTLIPGTERDGIIDRSVPVSGPACMILSAARNKEHAWEFVKWWTSTETQVRFGQELESILGPAARYASANLEAVSQLPWTVEEYQLLEEQRSWAKGVPNVPGAYMVGRHLDNAFRRVIYYNEPARDTLLDYNRVINEEITVKREEFDLEVLAP
;
A
#
# COMPACT_ATOMS: atom_id res chain seq x y z
N MET A 1 69.77 22.77 -6.03
CA MET A 1 68.64 22.26 -6.80
C MET A 1 68.04 20.96 -6.21
N ARG A 2 68.84 19.97 -5.80
CA ARG A 2 68.31 18.70 -5.22
C ARG A 2 67.57 18.82 -3.88
N ARG A 3 67.85 19.77 -3.01
CA ARG A 3 67.12 19.96 -1.73
C ARG A 3 65.76 20.66 -1.86
N ARG A 4 65.50 21.40 -2.93
CA ARG A 4 64.20 22.01 -3.19
C ARG A 4 63.25 21.05 -3.88
N MET A 5 63.77 20.06 -4.62
CA MET A 5 62.91 18.99 -5.20
C MET A 5 62.42 17.96 -4.16
N LEU A 6 63.24 17.70 -3.11
CA LEU A 6 62.81 16.82 -2.03
C LEU A 6 61.73 17.48 -1.15
N LEU A 7 61.79 18.81 -0.95
CA LEU A 7 60.73 19.51 -0.17
C LEU A 7 59.41 19.58 -0.94
N TRP A 8 59.45 19.68 -2.27
CA TRP A 8 58.24 19.62 -3.09
C TRP A 8 57.64 18.22 -3.16
N LEU A 9 58.44 17.17 -3.14
CA LEU A 9 57.95 15.80 -3.14
C LEU A 9 57.32 15.41 -1.78
N VAL A 10 57.86 15.93 -0.67
CA VAL A 10 57.29 15.70 0.66
C VAL A 10 55.98 16.51 0.85
N ILE A 11 55.89 17.71 0.27
CA ILE A 11 54.63 18.51 0.33
C ILE A 11 53.56 17.89 -0.58
N VAL A 12 53.87 17.36 -1.75
CA VAL A 12 52.94 16.67 -2.62
C VAL A 12 52.46 15.35 -2.02
N VAL A 13 53.35 14.60 -1.36
CA VAL A 13 52.96 13.36 -0.64
C VAL A 13 52.16 13.68 0.61
N ALA A 14 52.39 14.82 1.29
CA ALA A 14 51.58 15.22 2.47
C ALA A 14 50.21 15.76 2.06
N VAL A 15 50.09 16.45 0.92
CA VAL A 15 48.79 16.94 0.41
C VAL A 15 47.98 15.78 -0.18
N PHE A 16 48.58 14.86 -0.92
CA PHE A 16 47.89 13.64 -1.36
C PHE A 16 47.69 12.58 -0.28
N GLY A 17 48.49 12.60 0.81
CA GLY A 17 48.31 11.69 1.94
C GLY A 17 47.23 12.13 2.91
N PHE A 18 46.79 13.39 2.88
CA PHE A 18 45.67 13.88 3.69
C PHE A 18 44.30 13.73 2.99
N GLU A 19 44.24 13.67 1.66
CA GLU A 19 43.00 13.37 0.92
C GLU A 19 42.68 11.87 0.90
N ILE A 20 43.64 10.97 1.12
CA ILE A 20 43.42 9.52 1.14
C ILE A 20 42.89 9.03 2.52
N GLN A 21 43.07 9.78 3.61
CA GLN A 21 42.52 9.43 4.92
C GLN A 21 41.09 9.95 5.19
N GLY A 22 40.58 10.89 4.39
CA GLY A 22 39.18 11.36 4.47
C GLY A 22 38.20 10.52 3.68
N SER A 23 38.67 9.70 2.71
CA SER A 23 37.76 8.98 1.79
C SER A 23 37.41 7.54 2.18
N THR A 24 38.02 6.98 3.23
CA THR A 24 37.77 5.59 3.66
C THR A 24 36.66 5.42 4.69
N GLN A 25 36.17 6.53 5.25
CA GLN A 25 34.98 6.46 6.15
C GLN A 25 33.64 6.59 5.41
N ASP A 26 33.61 7.12 4.18
CA ASP A 26 32.39 7.41 3.43
C ASP A 26 31.89 6.26 2.52
N ILE A 27 32.58 5.12 2.47
CA ILE A 27 32.22 4.04 1.52
C ILE A 27 30.92 3.33 1.91
N PHE A 28 30.52 3.38 3.17
CA PHE A 28 29.28 2.76 3.67
C PHE A 28 28.17 3.77 3.97
N VAL A 29 28.49 5.06 4.05
CA VAL A 29 27.48 6.11 4.03
C VAL A 29 27.08 6.30 2.57
N ALA A 30 26.05 5.59 2.15
CA ALA A 30 25.49 5.77 0.82
C ALA A 30 25.18 7.26 0.61
N LYS A 31 25.35 7.77 -0.60
CA LYS A 31 24.81 9.06 -1.02
C LYS A 31 23.27 8.96 -1.07
N ARG A 32 22.66 8.84 0.07
CA ARG A 32 21.21 9.02 0.19
C ARG A 32 20.90 10.50 -0.03
N ALA A 33 19.78 10.81 -0.64
CA ALA A 33 19.21 12.15 -0.58
C ALA A 33 19.23 12.61 0.89
N LEU A 34 19.51 13.89 1.12
CA LEU A 34 19.60 14.42 2.49
C LEU A 34 18.25 14.20 3.17
N ASP A 35 18.20 13.44 4.26
CA ASP A 35 17.01 13.28 5.08
C ASP A 35 16.81 14.48 6.02
N PHE A 36 15.62 14.59 6.59
CA PHE A 36 15.27 15.70 7.47
C PHE A 36 16.12 15.75 8.75
N HIS A 37 16.52 14.59 9.30
CA HIS A 37 17.38 14.55 10.50
C HIS A 37 18.76 15.15 10.24
N HIS A 38 19.42 14.72 9.17
CA HIS A 38 20.72 15.27 8.78
C HIS A 38 20.60 16.74 8.38
N TYR A 39 19.47 17.13 7.77
CA TYR A 39 19.19 18.52 7.47
C TYR A 39 19.06 19.37 8.72
N LEU A 40 18.31 18.94 9.72
CA LEU A 40 18.19 19.63 11.02
C LEU A 40 19.54 19.79 11.69
N ASN A 41 20.36 18.72 11.72
CA ASN A 41 21.69 18.75 12.32
C ASN A 41 22.63 19.77 11.66
N ARG A 42 22.51 19.92 10.32
CA ARG A 42 23.29 20.93 9.57
C ARG A 42 22.97 22.35 10.03
N TYR A 43 21.75 22.64 10.42
CA TYR A 43 21.26 23.96 10.80
C TYR A 43 20.99 24.12 12.30
N ALA A 44 21.34 23.13 13.12
CA ALA A 44 21.09 23.14 14.59
C ALA A 44 21.74 24.31 15.34
N HIS A 45 22.66 25.01 14.71
CA HIS A 45 23.33 26.18 15.29
C HIS A 45 22.53 27.49 15.11
N LEU A 46 21.42 27.45 14.36
CA LEU A 46 20.59 28.64 14.11
C LEU A 46 19.49 28.72 15.16
N GLU A 47 19.44 29.84 15.86
CA GLU A 47 18.31 30.17 16.75
C GLU A 47 17.23 30.83 15.93
N THR A 48 15.99 30.36 16.02
CA THR A 48 14.82 30.96 15.38
C THR A 48 14.16 31.92 16.37
N SER A 49 14.01 33.19 15.96
CA SER A 49 13.17 34.16 16.67
C SER A 49 11.68 33.85 16.48
N ASP A 50 10.82 34.32 17.39
CA ASP A 50 9.37 34.25 17.21
C ASP A 50 8.98 34.98 15.91
N TYR A 51 8.53 34.22 14.94
CA TYR A 51 8.23 34.72 13.58
C TYR A 51 6.91 34.15 13.06
N ARG A 52 6.10 34.99 12.46
CA ARG A 52 4.89 34.57 11.74
C ARG A 52 4.60 35.49 10.58
N MET A 53 4.49 34.92 9.40
CA MET A 53 4.14 35.64 8.15
C MET A 53 3.06 34.86 7.40
N VAL A 54 1.99 35.56 7.02
CA VAL A 54 0.91 34.99 6.19
C VAL A 54 1.06 35.44 4.76
N ILE A 55 0.98 34.52 3.82
CA ILE A 55 1.13 34.72 2.39
C ILE A 55 -0.15 34.25 1.69
N PRO A 56 -1.01 35.16 1.22
CA PRO A 56 -2.17 34.78 0.45
C PRO A 56 -1.77 34.04 -0.84
N ALA A 57 -2.46 32.96 -1.19
CA ALA A 57 -2.09 32.11 -2.33
C ALA A 57 -2.00 32.89 -3.64
N GLY A 58 -2.93 33.82 -3.90
CA GLY A 58 -2.97 34.65 -5.11
C GLY A 58 -1.80 35.63 -5.26
N THR A 59 -0.88 35.74 -4.29
CA THR A 59 0.34 36.56 -4.40
C THR A 59 1.54 35.78 -4.97
N CYS A 60 1.29 34.63 -5.61
CA CYS A 60 2.32 33.81 -6.22
C CYS A 60 3.17 34.58 -7.23
N SER A 61 4.48 34.26 -7.29
CA SER A 61 5.43 34.82 -8.25
C SER A 61 5.48 34.05 -9.57
N TYR A 62 5.12 32.77 -9.53
CA TYR A 62 4.99 31.91 -10.69
C TYR A 62 3.84 30.91 -10.47
N ALA A 63 3.15 30.57 -11.54
CA ALA A 63 2.12 29.54 -11.59
C ALA A 63 2.16 28.87 -12.97
N SER A 64 2.03 27.53 -13.00
CA SER A 64 1.87 26.78 -14.24
C SER A 64 0.54 27.08 -14.92
N ALA A 65 0.38 26.68 -16.19
CA ALA A 65 -0.80 27.00 -16.99
C ALA A 65 -2.12 26.39 -16.48
N GLY A 66 -2.08 25.32 -15.69
CA GLY A 66 -3.24 24.68 -15.09
C GLY A 66 -3.78 25.38 -13.85
N VAL A 67 -2.97 26.24 -13.22
CA VAL A 67 -3.37 26.99 -12.03
C VAL A 67 -4.36 28.08 -12.40
N SER A 68 -5.44 28.16 -11.65
CA SER A 68 -6.50 29.17 -11.88
C SER A 68 -7.00 29.76 -10.56
N HIS A 69 -7.57 30.95 -10.67
CA HIS A 69 -8.28 31.58 -9.55
C HIS A 69 -9.52 30.75 -9.22
N TRP A 70 -9.75 30.52 -7.94
CA TRP A 70 -10.94 29.84 -7.45
C TRP A 70 -11.81 30.77 -6.61
N GLU A 71 -13.09 30.85 -6.94
CA GLU A 71 -14.06 31.61 -6.16
C GLU A 71 -14.50 30.76 -4.95
N ASP A 72 -14.13 31.23 -3.76
CA ASP A 72 -14.47 30.54 -2.51
C ASP A 72 -15.98 30.64 -2.21
N PRO A 73 -16.72 29.52 -2.21
CA PRO A 73 -18.16 29.53 -1.90
C PRO A 73 -18.44 30.00 -0.46
N THR A 74 -17.46 29.91 0.43
CA THR A 74 -17.59 30.36 1.83
C THR A 74 -17.27 31.84 2.01
N GLY A 75 -16.63 32.47 1.02
CA GLY A 75 -16.20 33.87 1.07
C GLY A 75 -15.04 34.14 2.04
N THR A 76 -14.36 33.09 2.53
CA THR A 76 -13.27 33.21 3.51
C THR A 76 -11.98 33.68 2.84
N TYR A 77 -11.66 33.15 1.64
CA TYR A 77 -10.42 33.43 0.91
C TYR A 77 -10.69 34.00 -0.48
N ASN A 78 -10.56 35.29 -0.62
CA ASN A 78 -10.87 36.00 -1.90
C ASN A 78 -9.84 35.78 -3.02
N ASN A 79 -8.66 35.25 -2.71
CA ASN A 79 -7.55 35.04 -3.64
C ASN A 79 -7.02 33.60 -3.59
N ALA A 80 -7.92 32.62 -3.49
CA ALA A 80 -7.55 31.23 -3.49
C ALA A 80 -7.16 30.75 -4.90
N LEU A 81 -6.23 29.80 -4.96
CA LEU A 81 -5.73 29.22 -6.20
C LEU A 81 -6.09 27.74 -6.29
N TYR A 82 -6.75 27.37 -7.36
CA TYR A 82 -6.91 25.97 -7.75
C TYR A 82 -5.62 25.46 -8.38
N THR A 83 -5.16 24.28 -7.95
CA THR A 83 -4.03 23.55 -8.54
C THR A 83 -4.49 22.15 -8.90
N GLY A 84 -4.24 21.73 -10.14
CA GLY A 84 -4.48 20.37 -10.63
C GLY A 84 -3.43 19.36 -10.14
N GLU A 85 -3.33 18.24 -10.85
CA GLU A 85 -2.47 17.12 -10.43
C GLU A 85 -1.00 17.26 -10.82
N ASP A 86 -0.70 18.14 -11.81
CA ASP A 86 0.65 18.35 -12.34
C ASP A 86 0.98 19.86 -12.41
N ASP A 87 0.54 20.59 -11.41
CA ASP A 87 0.73 22.03 -11.36
C ASP A 87 1.83 22.43 -10.39
N THR A 88 2.46 23.57 -10.68
CA THR A 88 3.45 24.20 -9.83
C THR A 88 3.08 25.63 -9.52
N VAL A 89 3.16 26.00 -8.24
CA VAL A 89 2.97 27.37 -7.78
C VAL A 89 4.15 27.77 -6.90
N GLU A 90 4.74 28.95 -7.17
CA GLU A 90 5.88 29.47 -6.42
C GLU A 90 5.56 30.85 -5.82
N TRP A 91 5.97 31.04 -4.57
CA TRP A 91 5.88 32.33 -3.86
C TRP A 91 7.26 32.87 -3.53
N ARG A 92 7.43 34.17 -3.62
CA ARG A 92 8.62 34.89 -3.14
C ARG A 92 8.38 35.42 -1.74
N VAL A 93 9.27 35.07 -0.83
CA VAL A 93 9.15 35.36 0.59
C VAL A 93 10.40 36.07 1.06
N TYR A 94 10.24 37.11 1.87
CA TYR A 94 11.34 37.83 2.48
C TYR A 94 11.41 37.52 3.98
N VAL A 95 12.53 37.01 4.45
CA VAL A 95 12.79 36.79 5.88
C VAL A 95 13.92 37.69 6.37
N GLU A 96 13.80 38.17 7.60
CA GLU A 96 14.74 39.13 8.17
C GLU A 96 16.01 38.48 8.73
N GLU A 97 15.95 37.20 9.10
CA GLU A 97 17.04 36.43 9.71
C GLU A 97 17.19 35.07 9.04
N ASP A 98 18.43 34.54 9.07
CA ASP A 98 18.67 33.13 8.68
C ASP A 98 18.08 32.23 9.75
N GLY A 99 17.29 31.22 9.36
CA GLY A 99 16.69 30.36 10.36
C GLY A 99 15.98 29.14 9.79
N LEU A 100 15.56 28.25 10.68
CA LEU A 100 14.66 27.15 10.39
C LEU A 100 13.23 27.59 10.67
N TYR A 101 12.39 27.53 9.67
CA TYR A 101 11.00 27.94 9.71
C TYR A 101 10.07 26.76 9.39
N ASN A 102 8.92 26.72 10.05
CA ASN A 102 7.85 25.79 9.70
C ASN A 102 6.91 26.44 8.68
N ILE A 103 6.29 25.62 7.86
CA ILE A 103 5.30 26.05 6.88
C ILE A 103 3.95 25.44 7.26
N ALA A 104 2.92 26.27 7.34
CA ALA A 104 1.55 25.80 7.39
C ALA A 104 0.85 26.15 6.07
N VAL A 105 0.01 25.23 5.58
CA VAL A 105 -0.75 25.40 4.35
C VAL A 105 -2.23 25.38 4.69
N THR A 106 -2.93 26.42 4.25
CA THR A 106 -4.40 26.45 4.28
C THR A 106 -4.94 26.00 2.94
N TYR A 107 -5.69 24.91 2.95
CA TYR A 107 -6.20 24.28 1.75
C TYR A 107 -7.68 23.91 1.86
N TYR A 108 -8.31 23.72 0.70
CA TYR A 108 -9.67 23.24 0.55
C TYR A 108 -9.69 22.07 -0.44
N PRO A 109 -10.09 20.87 -0.01
CA PRO A 109 -10.21 19.72 -0.91
C PRO A 109 -11.32 19.95 -1.94
N VAL A 110 -11.01 19.69 -3.20
CA VAL A 110 -12.01 19.73 -4.29
C VAL A 110 -12.23 18.31 -4.82
N PRO A 111 -13.34 18.05 -5.54
CA PRO A 111 -13.58 16.73 -6.11
C PRO A 111 -12.37 16.22 -6.91
N GLY A 112 -12.01 15.00 -6.68
CA GLY A 112 -10.87 14.30 -7.28
C GLY A 112 -11.06 12.79 -7.17
N ARG A 113 -9.95 12.06 -7.14
CA ARG A 113 -9.93 10.58 -7.06
C ARG A 113 -10.09 10.05 -5.63
N ARG A 114 -10.44 10.90 -4.67
CA ARG A 114 -10.69 10.58 -3.24
C ARG A 114 -9.49 10.06 -2.46
N SER A 115 -8.28 10.19 -2.97
CA SER A 115 -7.06 9.85 -2.23
C SER A 115 -6.51 11.05 -1.45
N SER A 116 -5.43 10.83 -0.67
CA SER A 116 -4.69 11.93 -0.03
C SER A 116 -4.07 12.84 -1.09
N ILE A 117 -4.09 14.14 -0.82
CA ILE A 117 -3.53 15.18 -1.69
C ILE A 117 -2.01 15.20 -1.48
N GLN A 118 -1.23 14.99 -2.55
CA GLN A 118 0.22 14.92 -2.42
C GLN A 118 0.90 16.10 -3.11
N ARG A 119 1.88 16.69 -2.41
CA ARG A 119 2.69 17.83 -2.87
C ARG A 119 4.15 17.64 -2.52
N GLU A 120 5.01 18.28 -3.31
CA GLU A 120 6.43 18.47 -2.98
C GLU A 120 6.66 19.93 -2.63
N ILE A 121 7.63 20.18 -1.73
CA ILE A 121 8.04 21.53 -1.34
C ILE A 121 9.49 21.77 -1.77
N TYR A 122 9.67 22.75 -2.63
CA TYR A 122 11.00 23.21 -3.06
C TYR A 122 11.32 24.55 -2.41
N ILE A 123 12.53 24.68 -1.91
CA ILE A 123 13.08 25.93 -1.37
C ILE A 123 14.20 26.42 -2.27
N ASN A 124 14.06 27.63 -2.80
CA ASN A 124 15.03 28.24 -3.72
C ASN A 124 15.34 27.36 -4.95
N GLY A 125 14.37 26.59 -5.44
CA GLY A 125 14.48 25.71 -6.59
C GLY A 125 15.10 24.33 -6.31
N GLU A 126 15.41 24.00 -5.06
CA GLU A 126 15.98 22.71 -4.66
C GLU A 126 15.03 21.98 -3.69
N LEU A 127 14.95 20.66 -3.80
CA LEU A 127 14.30 19.81 -2.80
C LEU A 127 15.22 19.76 -1.57
N PRO A 128 14.80 20.28 -0.40
CA PRO A 128 15.71 20.48 0.72
C PRO A 128 16.12 19.14 1.39
N TYR A 129 15.25 18.18 1.41
CA TYR A 129 15.44 16.83 1.95
C TYR A 129 14.34 15.89 1.42
N GLU A 130 14.53 14.60 1.58
CA GLU A 130 13.67 13.57 0.99
C GLU A 130 12.18 13.72 1.39
N GLU A 131 11.90 13.93 2.68
CA GLU A 131 10.52 14.00 3.20
C GLU A 131 9.74 15.21 2.64
N ALA A 132 10.43 16.27 2.20
CA ALA A 132 9.78 17.40 1.54
C ALA A 132 9.20 17.05 0.16
N GLY A 133 9.60 15.90 -0.42
CA GLY A 133 9.06 15.34 -1.66
C GLY A 133 7.77 14.54 -1.47
N PHE A 134 7.31 14.35 -0.22
CA PHE A 134 6.17 13.47 0.07
C PHE A 134 5.21 14.07 1.10
N ILE A 135 4.80 15.31 0.89
CA ILE A 135 3.86 15.99 1.77
C ILE A 135 2.43 15.56 1.44
N GLU A 136 1.68 15.13 2.45
CA GLU A 136 0.29 14.72 2.29
C GLU A 136 -0.67 15.64 3.06
N PHE A 137 -1.77 16.00 2.41
CA PHE A 137 -2.89 16.69 3.01
C PHE A 137 -4.11 15.78 3.00
N HIS A 138 -4.70 15.55 4.17
CA HIS A 138 -5.86 14.67 4.32
C HIS A 138 -7.14 15.35 3.84
N ARG A 139 -8.01 14.56 3.21
CA ARG A 139 -9.43 14.90 3.03
C ARG A 139 -10.18 14.65 4.33
N VAL A 140 -11.35 15.24 4.49
CA VAL A 140 -12.20 15.03 5.67
C VAL A 140 -13.39 14.17 5.28
N TRP A 141 -13.69 13.19 6.10
CA TRP A 141 -14.76 12.22 5.87
C TRP A 141 -15.74 12.20 7.04
N GLY A 142 -17.00 11.87 6.72
CA GLY A 142 -18.05 11.65 7.69
C GLY A 142 -19.08 10.66 7.16
N ASP A 143 -20.07 10.35 7.99
CA ASP A 143 -21.14 9.43 7.63
C ASP A 143 -22.11 10.08 6.64
N GLY A 144 -22.41 9.39 5.54
CA GLY A 144 -23.28 9.88 4.46
C GLY A 144 -24.78 9.81 4.74
N GLY A 145 -25.17 9.34 5.93
CA GLY A 145 -26.56 9.20 6.32
C GLY A 145 -26.76 8.52 7.66
N LEU A 146 -27.99 8.23 8.01
CA LEU A 146 -28.33 7.51 9.22
C LEU A 146 -27.98 6.02 9.10
N VAL A 147 -27.60 5.41 10.22
CA VAL A 147 -27.39 3.98 10.30
C VAL A 147 -28.68 3.24 9.92
N GLN A 148 -28.61 2.41 8.90
CA GLN A 148 -29.70 1.56 8.45
C GLN A 148 -29.66 0.21 9.16
N VAL A 149 -30.78 -0.51 9.17
CA VAL A 149 -30.89 -1.82 9.80
C VAL A 149 -31.38 -2.84 8.77
N ASP A 150 -30.69 -3.96 8.65
CA ASP A 150 -31.08 -5.03 7.73
C ASP A 150 -32.32 -5.80 8.21
N ASN A 151 -32.84 -6.68 7.37
CA ASN A 151 -34.00 -7.53 7.65
C ASN A 151 -33.77 -8.56 8.79
N GLN A 152 -32.52 -8.72 9.24
CA GLN A 152 -32.18 -9.55 10.40
C GLN A 152 -32.01 -8.71 11.67
N GLY A 153 -32.14 -7.41 11.59
CA GLY A 153 -31.99 -6.46 12.69
C GLY A 153 -30.54 -6.00 12.93
N ASN A 154 -29.60 -6.29 12.03
CA ASN A 154 -28.22 -5.81 12.12
C ASN A 154 -28.12 -4.37 11.60
N GLU A 155 -27.30 -3.57 12.25
CA GLU A 155 -26.95 -2.25 11.76
C GLU A 155 -25.95 -2.35 10.61
N ILE A 156 -26.21 -1.56 9.58
CA ILE A 156 -25.39 -1.46 8.39
C ILE A 156 -24.55 -0.22 8.49
N ARG A 157 -23.29 -0.36 8.16
CA ARG A 157 -22.33 0.73 8.12
C ARG A 157 -22.80 1.82 7.14
N PRO A 158 -22.87 3.11 7.57
CA PRO A 158 -23.17 4.19 6.64
C PRO A 158 -22.04 4.34 5.61
N SER A 159 -22.41 4.76 4.39
CA SER A 159 -21.44 5.17 3.37
C SER A 159 -20.61 6.35 3.89
N GLN A 160 -19.34 6.41 3.53
CA GLN A 160 -18.47 7.53 3.90
C GLN A 160 -18.49 8.59 2.81
N VAL A 161 -18.79 9.82 3.18
CA VAL A 161 -18.82 10.97 2.29
C VAL A 161 -17.74 11.97 2.64
N GLU A 162 -17.19 12.61 1.63
CA GLU A 162 -16.23 13.70 1.83
C GLU A 162 -16.94 14.96 2.33
N ILE A 163 -16.34 15.60 3.33
CA ILE A 163 -16.79 16.89 3.90
C ILE A 163 -15.76 17.95 3.52
N PRO A 164 -15.92 18.65 2.38
CA PRO A 164 -14.97 19.67 1.98
C PRO A 164 -15.02 20.86 2.94
N GLU A 165 -13.92 21.18 3.57
CA GLU A 165 -13.79 22.34 4.47
C GLU A 165 -12.38 22.93 4.38
N TRP A 166 -12.26 24.23 4.70
CA TRP A 166 -10.97 24.88 4.83
C TRP A 166 -10.20 24.32 6.03
N ARG A 167 -8.97 23.92 5.77
CA ARG A 167 -8.07 23.41 6.82
C ARG A 167 -6.71 24.09 6.74
N THR A 168 -6.17 24.41 7.90
CA THR A 168 -4.79 24.88 8.04
C THR A 168 -4.01 23.78 8.75
N VAL A 169 -2.98 23.24 8.10
CA VAL A 169 -2.14 22.19 8.66
C VAL A 169 -0.67 22.57 8.56
N LEU A 170 0.09 22.21 9.56
CA LEU A 170 1.54 22.27 9.50
C LEU A 170 2.07 21.18 8.57
N VAL A 171 3.05 21.51 7.75
CA VAL A 171 3.74 20.53 6.91
C VAL A 171 4.46 19.53 7.83
N ALA A 172 4.12 18.27 7.69
CA ALA A 172 4.62 17.17 8.50
C ALA A 172 5.05 15.99 7.64
N ASP A 173 5.85 15.10 8.21
CA ASP A 173 6.23 13.85 7.57
C ASP A 173 5.01 12.92 7.42
N SER A 174 4.71 12.53 6.18
CA SER A 174 3.60 11.61 5.86
C SER A 174 3.79 10.19 6.42
N MET A 175 5.02 9.82 6.77
CA MET A 175 5.33 8.52 7.36
C MET A 175 5.22 8.51 8.88
N GLY A 176 5.14 9.69 9.52
CA GLY A 176 5.06 9.86 10.96
C GLY A 176 6.34 9.49 11.72
N THR A 177 7.48 9.38 11.02
CA THR A 177 8.78 9.06 11.63
C THR A 177 9.38 10.24 12.40
N TYR A 178 8.84 11.44 12.17
CA TYR A 178 9.17 12.64 12.92
C TYR A 178 7.94 13.09 13.72
N SER A 179 8.09 13.24 15.03
CA SER A 179 7.03 13.74 15.93
C SER A 179 6.79 15.24 15.81
N ILE A 180 7.76 15.97 15.26
CA ILE A 180 7.74 17.41 15.02
C ILE A 180 7.39 17.74 13.57
N PRO A 181 6.72 18.88 13.31
CA PRO A 181 6.52 19.37 11.95
C PRO A 181 7.84 19.62 11.22
N LEU A 182 7.81 19.47 9.90
CA LEU A 182 8.98 19.69 9.06
C LEU A 182 9.40 21.17 9.07
N SER A 183 10.71 21.40 9.10
CA SER A 183 11.30 22.73 9.13
C SER A 183 12.15 22.98 7.90
N PHE A 184 12.17 24.21 7.41
CA PHE A 184 12.83 24.63 6.18
C PHE A 184 13.79 25.77 6.47
N TYR A 185 15.04 25.63 6.05
CA TYR A 185 16.03 26.72 6.15
C TYR A 185 15.72 27.80 5.12
N LEU A 186 15.46 29.00 5.61
CA LEU A 186 15.36 30.20 4.79
C LEU A 186 16.52 31.14 5.12
N LYS A 187 17.21 31.61 4.08
CA LYS A 187 18.26 32.58 4.24
C LYS A 187 17.70 33.98 4.40
N ARG A 188 18.39 34.84 5.13
CA ARG A 188 18.06 36.27 5.21
C ARG A 188 17.91 36.89 3.82
N GLY A 189 16.81 37.59 3.60
CA GLY A 189 16.46 38.19 2.33
C GLY A 189 15.39 37.43 1.58
N TRP A 190 15.45 37.46 0.26
CA TRP A 190 14.45 36.82 -0.60
C TRP A 190 14.72 35.33 -0.76
N ASN A 191 13.68 34.55 -0.55
CA ASN A 191 13.62 33.12 -0.83
C ASN A 191 12.44 32.82 -1.76
N THR A 192 12.44 31.66 -2.41
CA THR A 192 11.28 31.11 -3.10
C THR A 192 10.82 29.82 -2.42
N ILE A 193 9.50 29.63 -2.33
CA ILE A 193 8.84 28.44 -1.86
C ILE A 193 7.93 27.98 -2.96
N ALA A 194 8.15 26.79 -3.52
CA ALA A 194 7.28 26.22 -4.53
C ALA A 194 6.57 24.97 -3.99
N LEU A 195 5.26 24.86 -4.31
CA LEU A 195 4.48 23.65 -4.16
C LEU A 195 4.29 23.03 -5.54
N VAL A 196 4.75 21.80 -5.69
CA VAL A 196 4.61 20.98 -6.90
C VAL A 196 3.57 19.91 -6.65
N SER A 197 2.56 19.83 -7.50
CA SER A 197 1.51 18.84 -7.43
C SER A 197 2.01 17.47 -7.91
N ARG A 198 1.61 16.39 -7.25
CA ARG A 198 1.90 15.02 -7.66
C ARG A 198 0.64 14.18 -7.79
N ARG A 199 -0.34 14.46 -6.96
CA ARG A 199 -1.59 13.71 -6.93
C ARG A 199 -2.70 14.56 -6.34
N GLU A 200 -3.90 14.46 -6.89
CA GLU A 200 -5.13 15.13 -6.46
C GLU A 200 -5.14 16.64 -6.60
N PRO A 201 -6.22 17.19 -7.11
CA PRO A 201 -6.40 18.63 -7.15
C PRO A 201 -6.69 19.19 -5.76
N VAL A 202 -6.31 20.47 -5.54
CA VAL A 202 -6.58 21.18 -4.29
C VAL A 202 -6.65 22.68 -4.53
N VAL A 203 -7.42 23.37 -3.70
CA VAL A 203 -7.40 24.82 -3.64
C VAL A 203 -6.55 25.26 -2.46
N ILE A 204 -5.62 26.18 -2.71
CA ILE A 204 -4.74 26.78 -1.71
C ILE A 204 -5.26 28.17 -1.36
N GLY A 205 -5.53 28.44 -0.08
CA GLY A 205 -5.99 29.72 0.42
C GLY A 205 -4.82 30.64 0.79
N GLN A 206 -3.89 30.13 1.59
CA GLN A 206 -2.69 30.83 2.04
C GLN A 206 -1.61 29.88 2.52
N LEU A 207 -0.38 30.38 2.58
CA LEU A 207 0.73 29.78 3.32
C LEU A 207 1.04 30.63 4.55
N GLU A 208 1.49 29.98 5.62
CA GLU A 208 2.03 30.68 6.78
C GLU A 208 3.45 30.18 7.03
N ILE A 209 4.39 31.10 7.20
CA ILE A 209 5.74 30.83 7.64
C ILE A 209 5.82 31.22 9.09
N LEU A 210 6.20 30.29 9.96
CA LEU A 210 6.21 30.52 11.39
C LEU A 210 7.36 29.76 12.06
N SER A 211 7.75 30.21 13.23
CA SER A 211 8.59 29.45 14.16
C SER A 211 7.70 28.85 15.26
N LEU A 212 7.86 27.54 15.48
CA LEU A 212 7.12 26.84 16.53
C LEU A 212 7.91 26.89 17.85
N THR A 213 7.22 27.16 18.92
CA THR A 213 7.71 26.96 20.28
C THR A 213 7.19 25.63 20.82
N GLU A 214 7.96 24.97 21.68
CA GLU A 214 7.49 23.76 22.37
C GLU A 214 6.22 24.06 23.18
N HIS A 215 5.31 23.08 23.26
CA HIS A 215 4.16 23.21 24.13
C HIS A 215 4.60 23.25 25.61
N PRO A 216 3.95 24.10 26.46
CA PRO A 216 4.24 24.11 27.86
C PRO A 216 3.88 22.77 28.52
N SER A 217 4.57 22.41 29.59
CA SER A 217 4.23 21.22 30.38
C SER A 217 2.90 21.43 31.13
N TYR A 218 2.24 20.34 31.53
CA TYR A 218 1.02 20.44 32.33
C TYR A 218 1.26 21.24 33.63
N ALA A 219 2.41 21.07 34.28
CA ALA A 219 2.75 21.79 35.50
C ALA A 219 2.77 23.32 35.30
N GLU A 220 3.24 23.82 34.18
CA GLU A 220 3.22 25.22 33.79
C GLU A 220 1.80 25.69 33.54
N VAL A 221 1.04 24.91 32.73
CA VAL A 221 -0.37 25.24 32.43
C VAL A 221 -1.26 25.19 33.69
N GLU A 222 -1.03 24.22 34.59
CA GLU A 222 -1.73 24.17 35.90
C GLU A 222 -1.45 25.39 36.77
N ALA A 223 -0.22 25.88 36.74
CA ALA A 223 0.14 27.14 37.45
C ALA A 223 -0.61 28.35 36.85
N ASP A 224 -0.72 28.40 35.51
CA ASP A 224 -1.49 29.45 34.84
C ASP A 224 -2.99 29.34 35.13
N TYR A 225 -3.57 28.14 35.15
CA TYR A 225 -4.97 27.94 35.56
C TYR A 225 -5.24 28.42 36.98
N LYS A 226 -4.33 28.16 37.91
CA LYS A 226 -4.40 28.64 39.29
C LYS A 226 -4.27 30.18 39.37
N ALA A 227 -3.37 30.77 38.60
CA ALA A 227 -3.18 32.23 38.53
C ALA A 227 -4.40 32.95 37.93
N LEU A 228 -5.06 32.34 36.93
CA LEU A 228 -6.28 32.84 36.29
C LEU A 228 -7.53 32.58 37.16
N GLY A 229 -7.45 31.80 38.22
CA GLY A 229 -8.55 31.48 39.13
C GLY A 229 -9.56 30.47 38.54
N PHE A 230 -9.16 29.63 37.57
CA PHE A 230 -10.00 28.57 37.06
C PHE A 230 -10.26 27.50 38.14
N SER A 231 -11.50 27.05 38.22
CA SER A 231 -11.94 26.10 39.24
C SER A 231 -12.42 24.79 38.61
N PRO A 232 -12.21 23.65 39.30
CA PRO A 232 -12.81 22.39 38.90
C PRO A 232 -14.33 22.45 38.87
N THR A 233 -14.95 21.80 37.92
CA THR A 233 -16.42 21.59 37.89
C THR A 233 -16.81 20.50 38.87
N SER A 234 -18.13 20.37 39.17
CA SER A 234 -18.68 19.37 40.10
C SER A 234 -19.82 18.60 39.47
N ASP A 235 -19.83 17.29 39.69
CA ASP A 235 -20.94 16.38 39.43
C ASP A 235 -21.37 16.32 37.94
N ILE A 236 -20.48 16.62 36.99
CA ILE A 236 -20.72 16.53 35.55
C ILE A 236 -20.04 15.28 35.02
N LEU A 237 -20.78 14.49 34.22
CA LEU A 237 -20.25 13.37 33.45
C LEU A 237 -20.90 13.40 32.08
N ILE A 238 -20.07 13.55 31.04
CA ILE A 238 -20.46 13.55 29.64
C ILE A 238 -19.80 12.31 29.00
N LYS A 239 -20.60 11.46 28.37
CA LYS A 239 -20.14 10.29 27.64
C LYS A 239 -20.36 10.54 26.16
N ILE A 240 -19.33 10.37 25.36
CA ILE A 240 -19.32 10.51 23.91
C ILE A 240 -19.05 9.11 23.34
N GLN A 241 -19.98 8.55 22.59
CA GLN A 241 -19.78 7.22 21.99
C GLN A 241 -18.72 7.29 20.91
N GLY A 242 -17.91 6.23 20.78
CA GLY A 242 -16.84 6.18 19.79
C GLY A 242 -17.37 6.26 18.36
N GLU A 243 -18.47 5.57 18.08
CA GLU A 243 -19.13 5.56 16.77
C GLU A 243 -19.75 6.91 16.38
N ASP A 244 -20.00 7.81 17.33
CA ASP A 244 -20.55 9.15 17.09
C ASP A 244 -19.51 10.17 16.58
N ALA A 245 -18.37 9.70 16.08
CA ALA A 245 -17.33 10.57 15.50
C ALA A 245 -17.89 11.33 14.29
N VAL A 246 -17.67 12.66 14.26
CA VAL A 246 -18.22 13.54 13.23
C VAL A 246 -17.32 13.74 12.03
N ARG A 247 -15.98 13.69 12.24
CA ARG A 247 -14.97 13.88 11.19
C ARG A 247 -13.83 12.88 11.33
N ARG A 248 -13.27 12.48 10.19
CA ARG A 248 -12.19 11.49 10.10
C ARG A 248 -11.22 11.84 8.98
N SER A 249 -9.96 11.43 9.10
CA SER A 249 -8.93 11.63 8.05
C SER A 249 -9.09 10.68 6.86
N SER A 250 -9.75 9.54 7.07
CA SER A 250 -9.87 8.48 6.07
C SER A 250 -11.27 7.87 6.09
N PRO A 251 -11.81 7.48 4.93
CA PRO A 251 -13.09 6.76 4.86
C PRO A 251 -13.00 5.34 5.43
N SER A 252 -11.79 4.82 5.71
CA SER A 252 -11.60 3.54 6.40
C SER A 252 -11.92 3.59 7.89
N LEU A 253 -11.99 4.78 8.49
CA LEU A 253 -12.22 5.01 9.92
C LEU A 253 -13.71 5.11 10.26
N PHE A 254 -14.50 4.19 9.75
CA PHE A 254 -15.95 4.11 10.03
C PHE A 254 -16.26 3.34 11.32
N PRO A 255 -17.48 3.48 11.86
CA PRO A 255 -17.94 2.72 13.01
C PRO A 255 -17.86 1.21 12.80
N LEU A 256 -17.44 0.50 13.84
CA LEU A 256 -17.25 -0.96 13.85
C LEU A 256 -18.16 -1.64 14.88
N ASN A 257 -18.36 -2.94 14.70
CA ASN A 257 -19.02 -3.78 15.67
C ASN A 257 -18.03 -4.58 16.51
N ASP A 258 -18.12 -4.47 17.83
CA ASP A 258 -17.42 -5.35 18.75
C ASP A 258 -18.41 -6.03 19.71
N ARG A 259 -18.39 -7.36 19.76
CA ARG A 259 -19.20 -8.21 20.64
C ARG A 259 -18.36 -8.97 21.65
N SER A 260 -17.06 -8.69 21.73
CA SER A 260 -16.12 -9.44 22.58
C SER A 260 -16.27 -9.14 24.07
N ASP A 261 -16.87 -8.01 24.44
CA ASP A 261 -17.04 -7.58 25.84
C ASP A 261 -18.50 -7.21 26.12
N PRO A 262 -19.12 -7.76 27.19
CA PRO A 262 -20.51 -7.45 27.55
C PRO A 262 -20.74 -6.01 28.05
N LEU A 263 -19.69 -5.22 28.27
CA LEU A 263 -19.76 -3.83 28.71
C LEU A 263 -19.51 -2.82 27.59
N VAL A 264 -19.37 -3.25 26.33
CA VAL A 264 -19.32 -2.35 25.17
C VAL A 264 -20.72 -1.78 24.93
N GLU A 265 -20.80 -0.52 24.59
CA GLU A 265 -22.07 0.21 24.43
C GLU A 265 -22.21 0.79 23.01
N PRO A 266 -23.37 0.56 22.33
CA PRO A 266 -24.50 -0.30 22.67
C PRO A 266 -24.17 -1.81 22.55
N TYR A 267 -24.62 -2.59 23.52
CA TYR A 267 -24.33 -4.03 23.57
C TYR A 267 -25.43 -4.89 22.95
N HIS A 268 -25.04 -5.84 22.11
CA HIS A 268 -25.89 -6.97 21.72
C HIS A 268 -25.05 -8.24 21.54
N HIS A 269 -25.58 -9.39 21.97
CA HIS A 269 -24.82 -10.66 21.98
C HIS A 269 -24.74 -11.36 20.60
N THR A 270 -25.62 -11.00 19.64
CA THR A 270 -25.70 -11.62 18.30
C THR A 270 -25.76 -10.61 17.18
N LEU A 271 -26.61 -9.60 17.30
CA LEU A 271 -26.79 -8.60 16.26
C LEU A 271 -25.55 -7.72 16.12
N ILE A 272 -25.29 -7.30 14.91
CA ILE A 272 -24.31 -6.29 14.62
C ILE A 272 -24.86 -4.95 15.15
N ARG A 273 -24.10 -4.34 16.07
CA ARG A 273 -24.27 -2.96 16.52
C ARG A 273 -23.00 -2.20 16.27
N LEU A 274 -23.11 -1.08 15.64
CA LEU A 274 -21.97 -0.18 15.45
C LEU A 274 -21.75 0.52 16.79
N ASN A 275 -20.76 0.04 17.54
CA ASN A 275 -20.54 0.42 18.94
C ASN A 275 -19.10 0.76 19.29
N THR A 276 -18.23 0.83 18.29
CA THR A 276 -16.81 1.18 18.46
C THR A 276 -16.28 1.83 17.20
N ILE A 277 -15.11 2.45 17.30
CA ILE A 277 -14.40 3.01 16.16
C ILE A 277 -12.90 2.71 16.24
N GLY A 278 -12.23 2.63 15.09
CA GLY A 278 -10.78 2.45 14.98
C GLY A 278 -10.38 0.98 14.76
N GLY A 279 -9.79 0.33 15.78
CA GLY A 279 -9.23 -1.02 15.66
C GLY A 279 -7.98 -1.05 14.78
N GLU A 280 -7.77 -2.12 14.03
CA GLU A 280 -6.63 -2.30 13.13
C GLU A 280 -6.66 -1.30 11.96
N ARG A 281 -7.83 -0.76 11.64
CA ARG A 281 -8.00 0.22 10.55
C ARG A 281 -7.47 1.62 10.92
N TRP A 282 -7.35 1.91 12.21
CA TRP A 282 -6.75 3.14 12.72
C TRP A 282 -5.34 2.90 13.23
N SER A 283 -4.47 2.43 12.36
CA SER A 283 -3.10 2.05 12.69
C SER A 283 -2.03 2.96 12.10
N ARG A 284 -2.36 3.75 11.06
CA ARG A 284 -1.38 4.58 10.34
C ARG A 284 -1.10 5.89 11.08
N PRO A 285 0.17 6.27 11.26
CA PRO A 285 0.53 7.61 11.75
C PRO A 285 -0.09 8.71 10.87
N GLY A 286 -0.53 9.81 11.50
CA GLY A 286 -1.21 10.92 10.85
C GLY A 286 -2.72 10.78 10.70
N ASP A 287 -3.27 9.57 10.80
CA ASP A 287 -4.72 9.37 10.78
C ASP A 287 -5.38 9.86 12.07
N TRP A 288 -6.51 10.53 11.93
CA TRP A 288 -7.21 11.12 13.06
C TRP A 288 -8.72 10.93 13.00
N ILE A 289 -9.34 10.96 14.20
CA ILE A 289 -10.79 10.92 14.41
C ILE A 289 -11.17 12.07 15.34
N GLU A 290 -12.29 12.73 15.07
CA GLU A 290 -12.77 13.90 15.78
C GLU A 290 -14.23 13.73 16.20
N TRP A 291 -14.50 14.10 17.46
CA TRP A 291 -15.82 14.10 18.09
C TRP A 291 -16.22 15.51 18.50
N GLU A 292 -17.52 15.79 18.47
CA GLU A 292 -18.11 17.02 19.02
C GLU A 292 -18.80 16.70 20.33
N PHE A 293 -18.68 17.60 21.30
CA PHE A 293 -19.36 17.50 22.58
C PHE A 293 -19.72 18.89 23.11
N GLU A 294 -20.63 18.96 24.11
CA GLU A 294 -21.05 20.21 24.70
C GLU A 294 -20.90 20.13 26.23
N VAL A 295 -20.24 21.14 26.82
CA VAL A 295 -20.12 21.26 28.26
C VAL A 295 -21.12 22.31 28.81
N PRO A 296 -21.82 22.00 29.92
CA PRO A 296 -22.89 22.84 30.46
C PRO A 296 -22.38 24.07 31.20
N GLU A 297 -21.15 24.05 31.70
CA GLU A 297 -20.52 25.17 32.44
C GLU A 297 -19.02 25.25 32.19
N SER A 298 -18.46 26.45 32.34
CA SER A 298 -17.02 26.65 32.17
C SER A 298 -16.27 26.19 33.44
N GLY A 299 -15.13 25.52 33.24
CA GLY A 299 -14.28 25.05 34.33
C GLY A 299 -13.29 23.98 33.93
N LEU A 300 -12.67 23.35 34.90
CA LEU A 300 -11.66 22.32 34.69
C LEU A 300 -12.31 20.93 34.71
N TYR A 301 -11.99 20.15 33.68
CA TYR A 301 -12.50 18.78 33.42
C TYR A 301 -11.37 17.80 33.32
N GLN A 302 -11.62 16.55 33.74
CA GLN A 302 -10.79 15.39 33.43
C GLN A 302 -11.29 14.68 32.17
N ILE A 303 -10.39 14.08 31.45
CA ILE A 303 -10.67 13.32 30.21
C ILE A 303 -10.23 11.87 30.44
N ALA A 304 -11.10 10.92 30.07
CA ALA A 304 -10.77 9.51 30.10
C ALA A 304 -11.36 8.79 28.86
N ILE A 305 -10.66 7.79 28.37
CA ILE A 305 -11.01 7.10 27.11
C ILE A 305 -11.10 5.60 27.40
N LYS A 306 -12.29 5.01 27.13
CA LYS A 306 -12.45 3.56 27.17
C LYS A 306 -11.99 2.98 25.85
N ALA A 307 -10.82 2.35 25.87
CA ALA A 307 -10.16 1.86 24.69
C ALA A 307 -9.60 0.45 24.88
N LYS A 308 -9.32 -0.21 23.76
CA LYS A 308 -8.70 -1.53 23.69
C LYS A 308 -7.57 -1.51 22.65
N GLN A 309 -6.38 -1.90 23.06
CA GLN A 309 -5.25 -2.16 22.19
C GLN A 309 -4.83 -3.63 22.36
N HIS A 310 -5.29 -4.53 21.48
CA HIS A 310 -5.13 -5.98 21.64
C HIS A 310 -4.17 -6.61 20.63
N VAL A 311 -3.54 -5.79 19.77
CA VAL A 311 -2.65 -6.24 18.69
C VAL A 311 -1.19 -6.20 19.11
N LYS A 312 -0.74 -5.10 19.69
CA LYS A 312 0.67 -4.82 20.02
C LYS A 312 1.03 -5.36 21.42
N ARG A 313 1.16 -6.67 21.54
CA ARG A 313 1.54 -7.27 22.81
C ARG A 313 2.95 -6.85 23.25
N GLY A 314 3.07 -6.33 24.47
CA GLY A 314 4.34 -5.83 25.03
C GLY A 314 4.75 -4.46 24.47
N SER A 315 3.78 -3.68 23.95
CA SER A 315 3.97 -2.32 23.49
C SER A 315 2.69 -1.53 23.74
N TYR A 316 2.66 -0.28 23.31
CA TYR A 316 1.52 0.62 23.40
C TYR A 316 1.21 1.24 22.04
N SER A 317 0.05 1.89 21.94
CA SER A 317 -0.31 2.79 20.83
C SER A 317 -0.42 4.21 21.34
N SER A 318 0.01 5.20 20.57
CA SER A 318 0.00 6.60 20.98
C SER A 318 -1.00 7.43 20.19
N ARG A 319 -1.59 8.42 20.86
CA ARG A 319 -2.48 9.40 20.22
C ARG A 319 -2.14 10.81 20.70
N ARG A 320 -2.06 11.74 19.76
CA ARG A 320 -2.05 13.17 20.08
C ARG A 320 -3.47 13.62 20.37
N LEU A 321 -3.65 14.24 21.51
CA LEU A 321 -4.94 14.79 21.95
C LEU A 321 -5.01 16.26 21.58
N LEU A 322 -6.04 16.64 20.82
CA LEU A 322 -6.33 18.04 20.51
C LEU A 322 -7.73 18.39 21.02
N ILE A 323 -7.84 19.53 21.65
CA ILE A 323 -9.10 20.17 22.02
C ILE A 323 -9.22 21.47 21.23
N ASP A 324 -10.33 21.62 20.52
CA ASP A 324 -10.59 22.76 19.62
C ASP A 324 -9.41 23.03 18.65
N GLY A 325 -8.83 21.94 18.15
CA GLY A 325 -7.72 21.96 17.19
C GLY A 325 -6.34 22.29 17.77
N ARG A 326 -6.18 22.32 19.10
CA ARG A 326 -4.91 22.62 19.79
C ARG A 326 -4.54 21.53 20.78
N VAL A 327 -3.26 21.23 20.86
CA VAL A 327 -2.71 20.39 21.93
C VAL A 327 -2.74 21.22 23.23
N PRO A 328 -3.37 20.75 24.31
CA PRO A 328 -3.55 21.54 25.51
C PRO A 328 -2.23 21.80 26.26
N PHE A 329 -1.31 20.84 26.27
CA PHE A 329 0.02 20.91 26.88
C PHE A 329 0.87 19.72 26.39
N LYS A 330 2.16 19.72 26.68
CA LYS A 330 3.16 18.76 26.14
C LYS A 330 2.74 17.30 26.28
N GLU A 331 2.17 16.90 27.42
CA GLU A 331 1.73 15.53 27.68
C GLU A 331 0.56 15.07 26.78
N GLY A 332 -0.12 16.01 26.11
CA GLY A 332 -1.13 15.73 25.09
C GLY A 332 -0.57 15.38 23.71
N GLU A 333 0.74 15.58 23.48
CA GLU A 333 1.37 15.26 22.18
C GLU A 333 1.39 13.76 21.87
N ALA A 334 1.47 12.88 22.90
CA ALA A 334 1.53 11.43 22.75
C ALA A 334 0.95 10.70 23.96
N VAL A 335 -0.37 10.66 24.07
CA VAL A 335 -1.08 9.88 25.10
C VAL A 335 -0.94 8.40 24.79
N GLN A 336 -0.44 7.61 25.74
CA GLN A 336 -0.15 6.20 25.57
C GLN A 336 -1.33 5.32 25.95
N PHE A 337 -1.56 4.27 25.15
CA PHE A 337 -2.58 3.24 25.35
C PHE A 337 -1.88 1.87 25.39
N PRO A 338 -1.65 1.33 26.58
CA PRO A 338 -0.92 0.07 26.74
C PRO A 338 -1.71 -1.12 26.19
N TYR A 339 -0.98 -2.22 25.91
CA TYR A 339 -1.61 -3.46 25.47
C TYR A 339 -2.62 -3.98 26.49
N SER A 340 -3.84 -4.20 26.04
CA SER A 340 -4.85 -4.92 26.78
C SER A 340 -5.78 -5.70 25.86
N SER A 341 -6.05 -6.96 26.19
CA SER A 341 -7.02 -7.80 25.47
C SER A 341 -8.48 -7.42 25.75
N ARG A 342 -8.73 -6.48 26.70
CA ARG A 342 -10.04 -5.98 27.09
C ARG A 342 -10.07 -4.47 27.05
N TYR A 343 -11.27 -3.92 27.06
CA TYR A 343 -11.42 -2.47 27.20
C TYR A 343 -11.00 -2.02 28.59
N GLU A 344 -10.15 -1.00 28.62
CA GLU A 344 -9.71 -0.31 29.85
C GLU A 344 -10.01 1.18 29.77
N MET A 345 -10.18 1.80 30.91
CA MET A 345 -10.33 3.25 31.02
C MET A 345 -8.94 3.86 31.15
N VAL A 346 -8.48 4.50 30.10
CA VAL A 346 -7.21 5.25 30.09
C VAL A 346 -7.52 6.69 30.51
N LEU A 347 -7.00 7.07 31.67
CA LEU A 347 -7.12 8.43 32.17
C LEU A 347 -6.04 9.31 31.53
N PHE A 348 -6.42 10.46 30.99
CA PHE A 348 -5.46 11.47 30.61
C PHE A 348 -4.91 12.13 31.87
N GLY A 349 -3.74 11.69 32.30
CA GLY A 349 -3.17 12.02 33.60
C GLY A 349 -1.79 11.39 33.82
N ASP A 350 -1.22 11.62 34.97
CA ASP A 350 0.03 11.00 35.38
C ASP A 350 -0.21 9.53 35.73
N GLU A 351 0.45 8.63 35.02
CA GLU A 351 0.28 7.17 35.15
C GLU A 351 0.78 6.66 36.52
N GLU A 352 1.84 7.28 37.09
CA GLU A 352 2.42 6.82 38.35
C GLU A 352 1.52 7.17 39.55
N THR A 353 0.95 8.34 39.52
CA THR A 353 0.13 8.85 40.64
C THR A 353 -1.37 8.62 40.42
N GLY A 354 -1.81 8.35 39.20
CA GLY A 354 -3.22 8.27 38.81
C GLY A 354 -3.93 9.64 38.90
N THR A 355 -3.18 10.74 38.89
CA THR A 355 -3.74 12.10 38.98
C THR A 355 -4.15 12.59 37.59
N PRO A 356 -5.41 13.03 37.38
CA PRO A 356 -5.85 13.51 36.07
C PRO A 356 -5.17 14.84 35.70
N TYR A 357 -4.78 15.00 34.47
CA TYR A 357 -4.50 16.30 33.88
C TYR A 357 -5.83 16.99 33.56
N LEU A 358 -6.01 18.19 34.07
CA LEU A 358 -7.25 18.94 33.92
C LEU A 358 -7.14 19.90 32.73
N VAL A 359 -8.20 19.93 31.94
CA VAL A 359 -8.31 20.82 30.78
C VAL A 359 -9.41 21.85 31.07
N TYR A 360 -9.12 23.13 30.85
CA TYR A 360 -10.12 24.18 30.98
C TYR A 360 -10.99 24.22 29.73
N LEU A 361 -12.32 24.11 29.92
CA LEU A 361 -13.32 24.21 28.84
C LEU A 361 -14.30 25.33 29.18
N GLU A 362 -14.59 26.13 28.17
CA GLU A 362 -15.66 27.14 28.27
C GLU A 362 -17.01 26.48 28.09
N LYS A 363 -18.07 27.07 28.65
CA LYS A 363 -19.43 26.58 28.40
C LYS A 363 -19.77 26.65 26.93
N GLY A 364 -20.16 25.49 26.33
CA GLY A 364 -20.56 25.43 24.92
C GLY A 364 -20.08 24.17 24.22
N LYS A 365 -20.04 24.25 22.90
CA LYS A 365 -19.57 23.17 22.03
C LYS A 365 -18.06 23.19 21.90
N HIS A 366 -17.49 22.00 21.95
CA HIS A 366 -16.07 21.76 21.79
C HIS A 366 -15.85 20.59 20.84
N THR A 367 -14.62 20.48 20.31
CA THR A 367 -14.16 19.32 19.57
C THR A 367 -13.02 18.62 20.32
N LEU A 368 -13.03 17.30 20.30
CA LEU A 368 -11.93 16.46 20.72
C LEU A 368 -11.45 15.66 19.53
N ARG A 369 -10.16 15.77 19.20
CA ARG A 369 -9.52 14.99 18.15
C ARG A 369 -8.42 14.14 18.75
N LEU A 370 -8.36 12.89 18.30
CA LEU A 370 -7.25 11.99 18.54
C LEU A 370 -6.56 11.70 17.21
N GLU A 371 -5.28 12.00 17.14
CA GLU A 371 -4.43 11.77 15.98
C GLU A 371 -3.42 10.68 16.29
N ASN A 372 -3.27 9.74 15.37
CA ASN A 372 -2.30 8.65 15.49
C ASN A 372 -0.87 9.18 15.34
N VAL A 373 -0.05 8.96 16.35
CA VAL A 373 1.36 9.37 16.38
C VAL A 373 2.22 8.24 16.93
N LEU A 374 3.49 8.18 16.52
CA LEU A 374 4.44 7.22 17.07
C LEU A 374 4.95 7.61 18.48
N GLY A 375 4.88 8.90 18.83
CA GLY A 375 5.43 9.38 20.10
C GLY A 375 6.91 9.07 20.23
N GLU A 376 7.32 8.49 21.36
CA GLU A 376 8.73 8.12 21.63
C GLU A 376 9.25 7.02 20.70
N LEU A 377 8.36 6.21 20.11
CA LEU A 377 8.74 5.18 19.14
C LEU A 377 9.20 5.74 17.78
N ALA A 378 8.92 7.02 17.49
CA ALA A 378 9.29 7.65 16.24
C ALA A 378 10.81 7.61 16.01
N GLU A 379 11.60 8.00 17.01
CA GLU A 379 13.05 7.98 16.96
C GLU A 379 13.62 6.56 16.78
N ILE A 380 13.03 5.59 17.49
CA ILE A 380 13.37 4.17 17.38
C ILE A 380 13.14 3.64 15.96
N VAL A 381 11.97 3.93 15.39
CA VAL A 381 11.62 3.51 14.02
C VAL A 381 12.57 4.14 13.02
N ARG A 382 12.83 5.45 13.12
CA ARG A 382 13.74 6.18 12.23
C ARG A 382 15.16 5.62 12.28
N ALA A 383 15.74 5.50 13.48
CA ALA A 383 17.08 4.96 13.66
C ALA A 383 17.20 3.52 13.14
N THR A 384 16.13 2.74 13.27
CA THR A 384 16.08 1.37 12.73
C THR A 384 16.01 1.36 11.20
N GLN A 385 15.27 2.28 10.58
CA GLN A 385 15.21 2.42 9.11
C GLN A 385 16.57 2.81 8.54
N GLU A 386 17.25 3.78 9.15
CA GLU A 386 18.60 4.18 8.75
C GLU A 386 19.58 2.99 8.87
N SER A 387 19.53 2.26 9.99
CA SER A 387 20.33 1.06 10.18
C SER A 387 20.03 -0.02 9.15
N LEU A 388 18.78 -0.26 8.82
CA LEU A 388 18.39 -1.26 7.82
C LEU A 388 18.95 -0.91 6.44
N TYR A 389 18.86 0.33 6.03
CA TYR A 389 19.43 0.79 4.77
C TYR A 389 20.95 0.57 4.70
N GLU A 390 21.69 0.91 5.77
CA GLU A 390 23.11 0.68 5.85
C GLU A 390 23.46 -0.82 5.88
N LEU A 391 22.67 -1.64 6.60
CA LEU A 391 22.83 -3.09 6.63
C LEU A 391 22.62 -3.73 5.26
N ASN A 392 21.63 -3.29 4.50
CA ASN A 392 21.40 -3.72 3.12
C ASN A 392 22.62 -3.39 2.23
N THR A 393 23.21 -2.21 2.42
CA THR A 393 24.42 -1.81 1.70
C THR A 393 25.62 -2.66 2.11
N ILE A 394 25.82 -2.94 3.40
CA ILE A 394 26.89 -3.83 3.89
C ILE A 394 26.68 -5.24 3.33
N TYR A 395 25.47 -5.77 3.40
CA TYR A 395 25.14 -7.08 2.87
C TYR A 395 25.48 -7.18 1.37
N ARG A 396 24.99 -6.22 0.57
CA ARG A 396 25.25 -6.14 -0.87
C ARG A 396 26.75 -6.15 -1.18
N ARG A 397 27.56 -5.34 -0.49
CA ARG A 397 29.00 -5.28 -0.66
C ARG A 397 29.68 -6.62 -0.34
N ILE A 398 29.20 -7.36 0.63
CA ILE A 398 29.70 -8.70 0.94
C ILE A 398 29.31 -9.66 -0.20
N VAL A 399 28.05 -9.64 -0.64
CA VAL A 399 27.56 -10.51 -1.72
C VAL A 399 28.29 -10.27 -3.03
N MET A 400 28.63 -9.04 -3.36
CA MET A 400 29.44 -8.71 -4.56
C MET A 400 30.81 -9.43 -4.59
N ILE A 401 31.28 -9.93 -3.46
CA ILE A 401 32.56 -10.66 -3.37
C ILE A 401 32.38 -12.14 -3.15
N THR A 402 31.32 -12.53 -2.41
CA THR A 402 31.14 -13.90 -1.92
C THR A 402 30.08 -14.68 -2.67
N SER A 403 29.19 -14.04 -3.38
CA SER A 403 27.84 -14.46 -3.76
C SER A 403 26.87 -14.59 -2.57
N ALA A 404 25.57 -14.69 -2.86
CA ALA A 404 24.53 -14.88 -1.85
C ALA A 404 24.64 -16.23 -1.09
N ASN A 405 25.26 -17.24 -1.73
CA ASN A 405 25.50 -18.55 -1.16
C ASN A 405 27.01 -18.88 -1.17
N PRO A 406 27.79 -18.22 -0.31
CA PRO A 406 29.25 -18.41 -0.28
C PRO A 406 29.65 -19.81 0.18
N ASP A 407 30.82 -20.29 -0.29
CA ASP A 407 31.45 -21.47 0.29
C ASP A 407 31.83 -21.19 1.76
N PRO A 408 31.23 -21.90 2.74
CA PRO A 408 31.47 -21.63 4.16
C PRO A 408 32.87 -21.97 4.63
N MET A 409 33.66 -22.68 3.82
CA MET A 409 35.04 -23.09 4.15
C MET A 409 36.08 -22.18 3.50
N ARG A 410 35.70 -21.32 2.55
CA ARG A 410 36.58 -20.42 1.84
C ARG A 410 36.82 -19.16 2.67
N ASP A 411 38.07 -18.75 2.80
CA ASP A 411 38.44 -17.43 3.31
C ASP A 411 38.47 -16.45 2.16
N TYR A 412 37.51 -15.51 2.18
CA TYR A 412 37.36 -14.47 1.15
C TYR A 412 38.18 -13.21 1.45
N ARG A 413 38.83 -13.11 2.63
CA ARG A 413 39.60 -11.94 3.11
C ARG A 413 38.78 -10.66 3.00
N LEU A 414 37.56 -10.68 3.51
CA LEU A 414 36.62 -9.59 3.36
C LEU A 414 37.09 -8.29 4.01
N GLU A 415 37.82 -8.39 5.13
CA GLU A 415 38.42 -7.25 5.81
C GLU A 415 39.48 -6.52 4.97
N GLU A 416 40.20 -7.23 4.07
CA GLU A 416 41.15 -6.66 3.14
C GLU A 416 40.50 -6.10 1.87
N ARG A 417 39.44 -6.77 1.40
CA ARG A 417 38.78 -6.48 0.12
C ARG A 417 37.71 -5.39 0.22
N ILE A 418 37.10 -5.22 1.40
CA ILE A 418 36.08 -4.22 1.67
C ILE A 418 36.60 -3.29 2.78
N PRO A 419 37.27 -2.20 2.41
CA PRO A 419 37.79 -1.24 3.40
C PRO A 419 36.67 -0.71 4.31
N GLY A 420 36.88 -0.73 5.62
CA GLY A 420 35.91 -0.24 6.59
C GLY A 420 34.77 -1.21 6.95
N LEU A 421 34.72 -2.42 6.38
CA LEU A 421 33.67 -3.39 6.68
C LEU A 421 33.54 -3.71 8.17
N ILE A 422 34.65 -3.98 8.84
CA ILE A 422 34.65 -4.34 10.26
C ILE A 422 34.14 -3.19 11.10
N SER A 423 34.64 -1.98 10.84
CA SER A 423 34.18 -0.78 11.54
C SER A 423 32.69 -0.49 11.31
N ALA A 424 32.16 -0.77 10.12
CA ALA A 424 30.75 -0.64 9.80
C ALA A 424 29.91 -1.66 10.57
N LEU A 425 30.32 -2.93 10.61
CA LEU A 425 29.66 -3.99 11.38
C LEU A 425 29.66 -3.69 12.89
N GLU A 426 30.81 -3.22 13.44
CA GLU A 426 30.92 -2.81 14.85
C GLU A 426 30.00 -1.62 15.15
N ARG A 427 29.98 -0.62 14.29
CA ARG A 427 29.10 0.54 14.42
C ARG A 427 27.64 0.15 14.41
N GLN A 428 27.21 -0.67 13.44
CA GLN A 428 25.83 -1.13 13.33
C GLN A 428 25.43 -2.03 14.49
N SER A 429 26.32 -2.92 14.95
CA SER A 429 26.08 -3.72 16.13
C SER A 429 25.79 -2.87 17.37
N ARG A 430 26.58 -1.80 17.56
CA ARG A 430 26.39 -0.86 18.66
C ARG A 430 25.09 -0.08 18.54
N ILE A 431 24.82 0.53 17.36
CA ILE A 431 23.59 1.32 17.11
C ILE A 431 22.35 0.47 17.39
N ILE A 432 22.28 -0.74 16.82
CA ILE A 432 21.13 -1.63 17.04
C ILE A 432 21.02 -2.08 18.48
N GLY A 433 22.14 -2.25 19.16
CA GLY A 433 22.17 -2.54 20.60
C GLY A 433 21.62 -1.38 21.44
N GLU A 434 22.00 -0.13 21.13
CA GLU A 434 21.48 1.08 21.76
C GLU A 434 19.97 1.22 21.50
N ILE A 435 19.51 1.03 20.25
CA ILE A 435 18.08 1.01 19.90
C ILE A 435 17.32 -0.05 20.71
N ALA A 436 17.88 -1.24 20.93
CA ALA A 436 17.25 -2.28 21.73
C ALA A 436 17.12 -1.90 23.20
N GLU A 437 18.14 -1.23 23.76
CA GLU A 437 18.11 -0.73 25.14
C GLU A 437 17.11 0.42 25.30
N ASP A 438 17.07 1.37 24.38
CA ASP A 438 16.11 2.48 24.36
C ASP A 438 14.67 1.96 24.24
N LEU A 439 14.42 1.04 23.30
CA LEU A 439 13.12 0.40 23.17
C LEU A 439 12.69 -0.30 24.46
N LYS A 440 13.60 -1.00 25.12
CA LYS A 440 13.33 -1.68 26.39
C LYS A 440 13.04 -0.70 27.52
N ALA A 441 13.70 0.46 27.53
CA ALA A 441 13.42 1.51 28.50
C ALA A 441 12.02 2.11 28.29
N ILE A 442 11.60 2.30 27.03
CA ILE A 442 10.30 2.85 26.64
C ILE A 442 9.16 1.86 26.94
N ILE A 443 9.34 0.57 26.60
CA ILE A 443 8.29 -0.45 26.74
C ILE A 443 8.25 -1.04 28.17
N GLY A 444 9.34 -0.97 28.91
CA GLY A 444 9.46 -1.51 30.28
C GLY A 444 9.62 -3.03 30.38
N GLU A 445 9.63 -3.77 29.28
CA GLU A 445 9.73 -5.23 29.23
C GLU A 445 10.66 -5.72 28.11
N SER A 446 11.24 -6.91 28.26
CA SER A 446 11.98 -7.61 27.21
C SER A 446 11.01 -8.47 26.40
N GLY A 447 10.35 -7.86 25.41
CA GLY A 447 9.43 -8.55 24.49
C GLY A 447 10.11 -9.14 23.26
N ALA A 448 9.31 -9.78 22.40
CA ALA A 448 9.78 -10.34 21.13
C ALA A 448 10.43 -9.28 20.23
N GLN A 449 9.94 -8.05 20.26
CA GLN A 449 10.46 -6.92 19.47
C GLN A 449 11.89 -6.54 19.88
N VAL A 450 12.19 -6.50 21.19
CA VAL A 450 13.56 -6.25 21.69
C VAL A 450 14.49 -7.39 21.32
N ALA A 451 14.01 -8.65 21.39
CA ALA A 451 14.82 -9.82 21.08
C ALA A 451 15.33 -9.86 19.64
N VAL A 452 14.55 -9.36 18.66
CA VAL A 452 14.98 -9.26 17.25
C VAL A 452 16.19 -8.35 17.12
N LEU A 453 16.15 -7.17 17.75
CA LEU A 453 17.24 -6.19 17.73
C LEU A 453 18.50 -6.73 18.46
N GLU A 454 18.34 -7.31 19.65
CA GLU A 454 19.46 -7.90 20.40
C GLU A 454 20.12 -9.05 19.64
N GLN A 455 19.33 -9.90 18.96
CA GLN A 455 19.85 -11.00 18.14
C GLN A 455 20.65 -10.47 16.96
N LEU A 456 20.16 -9.47 16.26
CA LEU A 456 20.85 -8.83 15.13
C LEU A 456 22.13 -8.14 15.60
N SER A 457 22.09 -7.34 16.66
CA SER A 457 23.26 -6.69 17.25
C SER A 457 24.35 -7.70 17.58
N ARG A 458 24.00 -8.80 18.26
CA ARG A 458 24.94 -9.89 18.58
C ARG A 458 25.49 -10.57 17.33
N SER A 459 24.67 -10.77 16.30
CA SER A 459 25.12 -11.38 15.04
C SER A 459 26.16 -10.51 14.34
N LEU A 460 25.93 -9.21 14.26
CA LEU A 460 26.84 -8.24 13.68
C LEU A 460 28.16 -8.15 14.45
N TRP A 461 28.10 -8.14 15.78
CA TRP A 461 29.30 -8.18 16.63
C TRP A 461 30.15 -9.41 16.36
N LEU A 462 29.50 -10.60 16.25
CA LEU A 462 30.23 -11.85 15.96
C LEU A 462 30.85 -11.86 14.56
N MET A 463 30.25 -11.16 13.59
CA MET A 463 30.79 -11.00 12.24
C MET A 463 32.02 -10.07 12.26
N ALA A 464 31.97 -9.02 13.07
CA ALA A 464 33.10 -8.08 13.24
C ALA A 464 34.27 -8.71 14.02
N ASP A 465 33.97 -9.41 15.14
CA ASP A 465 35.00 -10.08 15.99
C ASP A 465 35.72 -11.23 15.26
N ARG A 466 35.01 -11.89 14.34
CA ARG A 466 35.49 -13.07 13.59
C ARG A 466 35.17 -12.95 12.10
N PRO A 467 35.83 -12.10 11.33
CA PRO A 467 35.51 -11.84 9.92
C PRO A 467 35.52 -13.10 9.04
N PHE A 468 36.38 -14.07 9.30
CA PHE A 468 36.42 -15.35 8.58
C PHE A 468 35.13 -16.19 8.72
N THR A 469 34.27 -15.85 9.69
CA THR A 469 32.96 -16.53 9.86
C THR A 469 31.83 -15.86 9.09
N ILE A 470 32.04 -14.71 8.47
CA ILE A 470 31.02 -13.97 7.72
C ILE A 470 30.32 -14.84 6.67
N PRO A 471 31.05 -15.63 5.82
CA PRO A 471 30.41 -16.48 4.82
C PRO A 471 29.40 -17.46 5.42
N ARG A 472 29.67 -18.02 6.59
CA ARG A 472 28.78 -18.97 7.30
C ARG A 472 27.56 -18.29 7.92
N ARG A 473 27.61 -16.98 8.14
CA ARG A 473 26.56 -16.18 8.79
C ARG A 473 25.75 -15.34 7.82
N LEU A 474 26.13 -15.35 6.52
CA LEU A 474 25.54 -14.43 5.55
C LEU A 474 24.04 -14.68 5.35
N ALA A 475 23.61 -15.94 5.29
CA ALA A 475 22.19 -16.27 5.22
C ALA A 475 21.41 -15.76 6.44
N ALA A 476 21.95 -16.01 7.66
CA ALA A 476 21.33 -15.50 8.89
C ALA A 476 21.34 -13.96 8.95
N PHE A 477 22.36 -13.30 8.41
CA PHE A 477 22.41 -11.86 8.31
C PHE A 477 21.29 -11.33 7.42
N ARG A 478 21.12 -11.89 6.22
CA ARG A 478 20.02 -11.58 5.30
C ARG A 478 18.65 -11.75 5.99
N ASP A 479 18.43 -12.92 6.60
CA ASP A 479 17.15 -13.24 7.23
C ASP A 479 16.85 -12.30 8.41
N ASN A 480 17.87 -11.91 9.19
CA ASN A 480 17.74 -10.94 10.27
C ASN A 480 17.46 -9.52 9.75
N ALA A 481 18.09 -9.09 8.66
CA ALA A 481 17.80 -7.81 8.03
C ALA A 481 16.37 -7.78 7.45
N GLY A 482 15.91 -8.87 6.84
CA GLY A 482 14.52 -9.04 6.42
C GLY A 482 13.53 -8.94 7.59
N ALA A 483 13.84 -9.64 8.71
CA ALA A 483 13.04 -9.57 9.93
C ALA A 483 12.99 -8.15 10.52
N LEU A 484 14.08 -7.39 10.44
CA LEU A 484 14.11 -5.98 10.86
C LEU A 484 13.16 -5.11 10.05
N GLY A 485 13.05 -5.36 8.75
CA GLY A 485 12.09 -4.66 7.91
C GLY A 485 10.63 -4.94 8.30
N THR A 486 10.29 -6.18 8.57
CA THR A 486 8.96 -6.55 9.09
C THR A 486 8.70 -5.88 10.46
N TRP A 487 9.72 -5.86 11.32
CA TRP A 487 9.67 -5.21 12.62
C TRP A 487 9.36 -3.70 12.51
N ILE A 488 9.97 -2.99 11.54
CA ILE A 488 9.70 -1.57 11.27
C ILE A 488 8.22 -1.38 10.92
N LEU A 489 7.69 -2.18 10.00
CA LEU A 489 6.28 -2.10 9.60
C LEU A 489 5.34 -2.33 10.78
N GLU A 490 5.57 -3.42 11.51
CA GLU A 490 4.77 -3.72 12.70
C GLU A 490 4.85 -2.63 13.76
N THR A 491 6.02 -2.03 14.00
CA THR A 491 6.20 -0.99 15.03
C THR A 491 5.54 0.33 14.64
N ARG A 492 5.52 0.67 13.34
CA ARG A 492 4.83 1.87 12.83
C ARG A 492 3.32 1.82 12.98
N GLU A 493 2.73 0.65 12.87
CA GLU A 493 1.30 0.50 13.08
C GLU A 493 0.93 0.75 14.54
N GLN A 494 -0.06 1.58 14.78
CA GLN A 494 -0.50 2.01 16.11
C GLN A 494 -2.01 1.78 16.28
N PRO A 495 -2.50 0.53 16.23
CA PRO A 495 -3.92 0.21 16.29
C PRO A 495 -4.54 0.59 17.64
N LEU A 496 -5.72 1.18 17.62
CA LEU A 496 -6.48 1.52 18.82
C LEU A 496 -7.98 1.48 18.53
N GLN A 497 -8.75 0.78 19.36
CA GLN A 497 -10.20 0.72 19.29
C GLN A 497 -10.82 1.45 20.46
N ILE A 498 -11.76 2.35 20.19
CA ILE A 498 -12.45 3.17 21.21
C ILE A 498 -13.91 2.77 21.27
N ASP A 499 -14.39 2.54 22.49
CA ASP A 499 -15.80 2.37 22.82
C ASP A 499 -16.44 3.73 23.09
N TYR A 500 -15.96 4.47 24.10
CA TYR A 500 -16.43 5.82 24.37
C TYR A 500 -15.38 6.70 25.07
N ILE A 501 -15.59 8.01 25.01
CA ILE A 501 -14.80 9.04 25.68
C ILE A 501 -15.63 9.63 26.81
N VAL A 502 -14.99 9.93 27.94
CA VAL A 502 -15.60 10.55 29.11
C VAL A 502 -14.97 11.91 29.38
N ILE A 503 -15.80 12.95 29.44
CA ILE A 503 -15.44 14.28 29.93
C ILE A 503 -16.16 14.46 31.27
N ALA A 504 -15.45 14.59 32.36
CA ALA A 504 -16.07 14.60 33.67
C ALA A 504 -15.43 15.61 34.62
N SER A 505 -16.21 15.98 35.65
CA SER A 505 -15.67 16.72 36.79
C SER A 505 -14.67 15.85 37.58
N PRO A 506 -13.60 16.41 38.14
CA PRO A 506 -12.58 15.64 38.85
C PRO A 506 -13.08 14.85 40.06
N ASN A 507 -14.23 15.22 40.64
CA ASN A 507 -14.85 14.52 41.75
C ASN A 507 -15.74 13.34 41.36
N VAL A 508 -15.95 13.09 40.10
CA VAL A 508 -16.83 12.03 39.59
C VAL A 508 -16.05 10.74 39.36
N GLU A 509 -16.52 9.64 39.91
CA GLU A 509 -15.96 8.31 39.59
C GLU A 509 -16.19 7.94 38.14
N LEU A 510 -15.14 7.49 37.48
CA LEU A 510 -15.21 7.02 36.09
C LEU A 510 -15.98 5.69 35.98
N PRO A 511 -16.67 5.43 34.86
CA PRO A 511 -17.38 4.19 34.62
C PRO A 511 -16.48 2.96 34.72
N LYS A 512 -17.01 1.87 35.27
CA LYS A 512 -16.28 0.60 35.41
C LYS A 512 -16.17 -0.14 34.07
N THR A 513 -14.99 -0.62 33.77
CA THR A 513 -14.67 -1.33 32.53
C THR A 513 -14.55 -2.85 32.71
N LYS A 514 -14.48 -3.35 33.95
CA LYS A 514 -14.31 -4.79 34.22
C LYS A 514 -15.66 -5.45 34.48
N PRO A 515 -16.12 -6.36 33.60
CA PRO A 515 -17.38 -7.07 33.82
C PRO A 515 -17.27 -8.07 34.97
N HIS A 516 -18.39 -8.31 35.67
CA HIS A 516 -18.47 -9.37 36.66
C HIS A 516 -18.47 -10.76 35.97
N VAL A 517 -17.89 -11.78 36.63
CA VAL A 517 -17.79 -13.13 36.07
C VAL A 517 -19.16 -13.67 35.61
N GLY A 518 -20.24 -13.35 36.34
CA GLY A 518 -21.59 -13.73 35.94
C GLY A 518 -22.07 -13.09 34.64
N GLN A 519 -21.68 -11.86 34.35
CA GLN A 519 -21.98 -11.19 33.08
C GLN A 519 -21.25 -11.85 31.93
N VAL A 520 -19.95 -12.16 32.09
CA VAL A 520 -19.16 -12.88 31.10
C VAL A 520 -19.76 -14.27 30.81
N MET A 521 -20.08 -15.05 31.85
CA MET A 521 -20.68 -16.37 31.65
C MET A 521 -22.05 -16.31 30.93
N LEU A 522 -22.87 -15.34 31.27
CA LEU A 522 -24.16 -15.12 30.61
C LEU A 522 -24.00 -14.70 29.14
N HIS A 523 -23.01 -13.84 28.87
CA HIS A 523 -22.63 -13.43 27.50
C HIS A 523 -22.24 -14.64 26.66
N GLU A 524 -21.27 -15.42 27.11
CA GLU A 524 -20.78 -16.61 26.41
C GLU A 524 -21.89 -17.65 26.17
N LEU A 525 -22.74 -17.88 27.18
CA LEU A 525 -23.87 -18.83 27.06
C LEU A 525 -24.88 -18.35 25.99
N ARG A 526 -25.21 -17.04 25.99
CA ARG A 526 -26.10 -16.45 24.99
C ARG A 526 -25.52 -16.53 23.60
N ALA A 527 -24.23 -16.14 23.42
CA ALA A 527 -23.53 -16.21 22.15
C ALA A 527 -23.48 -17.64 21.61
N PHE A 528 -23.17 -18.63 22.48
CA PHE A 528 -23.18 -20.04 22.12
C PHE A 528 -24.57 -20.54 21.68
N LEU A 529 -25.63 -20.24 22.40
CA LEU A 529 -26.97 -20.66 22.03
C LEU A 529 -27.43 -20.01 20.71
N SER A 530 -27.07 -18.77 20.49
CA SER A 530 -27.42 -18.02 19.27
C SER A 530 -26.71 -18.58 18.05
N SER A 531 -25.49 -19.14 18.17
CA SER A 531 -24.77 -19.74 17.05
C SER A 531 -25.47 -20.90 16.35
N PHE A 532 -26.47 -21.50 16.99
CA PHE A 532 -27.32 -22.55 16.38
C PHE A 532 -28.51 -22.02 15.59
N VAL A 533 -28.84 -20.75 15.75
CA VAL A 533 -30.07 -20.15 15.17
C VAL A 533 -29.74 -19.14 14.07
N TYR A 534 -28.62 -18.42 14.20
CA TYR A 534 -28.23 -17.39 13.26
C TYR A 534 -27.29 -17.93 12.20
N ASP A 535 -27.58 -17.65 10.93
CA ASP A 535 -26.68 -17.92 9.81
C ASP A 535 -25.72 -16.74 9.60
N TYR A 536 -24.45 -16.93 9.92
CA TYR A 536 -23.40 -15.92 9.80
C TYR A 536 -22.80 -15.82 8.38
N THR A 537 -23.24 -16.65 7.43
CA THR A 537 -22.74 -16.65 6.04
C THR A 537 -23.52 -15.69 5.15
N LEU A 538 -24.76 -15.39 5.51
CA LEU A 538 -25.60 -14.46 4.78
C LEU A 538 -25.24 -13.01 5.10
N VAL A 539 -25.01 -12.21 4.08
CA VAL A 539 -24.96 -10.75 4.17
C VAL A 539 -26.42 -10.28 4.09
N GLY A 540 -26.98 -9.75 5.19
CA GLY A 540 -28.38 -9.34 5.26
C GLY A 540 -28.74 -8.26 4.22
N ASN A 541 -29.98 -8.20 3.80
CA ASN A 541 -30.50 -7.22 2.84
C ASN A 541 -31.24 -6.09 3.57
N VAL A 542 -31.05 -4.84 3.16
CA VAL A 542 -31.83 -3.70 3.64
C VAL A 542 -33.29 -3.81 3.17
N TYR A 543 -33.47 -4.30 1.97
CA TYR A 543 -34.79 -4.53 1.37
C TYR A 543 -35.25 -5.95 1.64
N SER A 544 -36.51 -6.13 2.09
CA SER A 544 -37.12 -7.45 2.18
C SER A 544 -37.58 -7.92 0.80
N ALA A 545 -37.56 -9.24 0.56
CA ALA A 545 -38.10 -9.82 -0.68
C ALA A 545 -39.58 -9.48 -0.92
N GLU A 546 -40.31 -9.08 0.13
CA GLU A 546 -41.72 -8.68 0.08
C GLU A 546 -41.92 -7.26 -0.50
N ASP A 547 -40.86 -6.43 -0.49
CA ASP A 547 -40.91 -5.06 -1.03
C ASP A 547 -40.84 -5.03 -2.56
N PHE A 548 -40.37 -6.11 -3.18
CA PHE A 548 -40.22 -6.23 -4.62
C PHE A 548 -41.05 -7.41 -5.16
N GLN A 549 -41.79 -7.17 -6.23
CA GLN A 549 -42.55 -8.23 -6.94
C GLN A 549 -41.63 -9.11 -7.82
N VAL A 550 -40.34 -9.05 -7.67
CA VAL A 550 -39.30 -9.67 -8.49
C VAL A 550 -38.46 -10.61 -7.62
N GLU A 551 -38.18 -11.82 -8.13
CA GLU A 551 -37.24 -12.74 -7.45
C GLU A 551 -35.83 -12.15 -7.38
N PRO A 552 -35.13 -12.24 -6.23
CA PRO A 552 -33.77 -11.75 -6.08
C PRO A 552 -32.78 -12.44 -7.02
N LEU A 553 -31.92 -11.62 -7.64
CA LEU A 553 -30.79 -12.11 -8.44
C LEU A 553 -29.75 -12.74 -7.49
N ARG A 554 -29.31 -13.95 -7.77
CA ARG A 554 -28.27 -14.63 -6.98
C ARG A 554 -26.90 -14.33 -7.57
N VAL A 555 -26.07 -13.63 -6.81
CA VAL A 555 -24.71 -13.26 -7.20
C VAL A 555 -23.72 -13.92 -6.26
N TRP A 556 -22.74 -14.64 -6.81
CA TRP A 556 -21.63 -15.22 -6.06
C TRP A 556 -20.37 -14.43 -6.25
N ILE A 557 -19.65 -14.19 -5.14
CA ILE A 557 -18.34 -13.54 -5.14
C ILE A 557 -17.34 -14.42 -4.38
N GLY A 558 -16.15 -14.59 -4.98
CA GLY A 558 -15.07 -15.41 -4.42
C GLY A 558 -14.01 -14.63 -3.63
N SER A 559 -14.12 -13.30 -3.59
CA SER A 559 -13.17 -12.42 -2.93
C SER A 559 -13.41 -12.32 -1.40
N GLY A 560 -12.54 -11.60 -0.69
CA GLY A 560 -12.61 -11.46 0.75
C GLY A 560 -13.89 -10.80 1.28
N ARG A 561 -14.14 -10.95 2.58
CA ARG A 561 -15.35 -10.43 3.24
C ARG A 561 -15.51 -8.92 3.10
N ASP A 562 -14.41 -8.16 3.20
CA ASP A 562 -14.45 -6.71 3.07
C ASP A 562 -14.88 -6.28 1.66
N GLN A 563 -14.38 -6.96 0.64
CA GLN A 563 -14.79 -6.74 -0.75
C GLN A 563 -16.28 -7.06 -0.96
N ALA A 564 -16.76 -8.17 -0.41
CA ALA A 564 -18.17 -8.53 -0.47
C ALA A 564 -19.07 -7.51 0.25
N GLN A 565 -18.63 -6.96 1.37
CA GLN A 565 -19.36 -5.91 2.09
C GLN A 565 -19.42 -4.61 1.31
N ILE A 566 -18.31 -4.18 0.70
CA ILE A 566 -18.28 -3.00 -0.17
C ILE A 566 -19.27 -3.18 -1.32
N LEU A 567 -19.17 -4.30 -2.04
CA LEU A 567 -20.07 -4.59 -3.15
C LEU A 567 -21.55 -4.61 -2.70
N LYS A 568 -21.82 -5.18 -1.53
CA LYS A 568 -23.19 -5.22 -0.98
C LYS A 568 -23.74 -3.81 -0.72
N LEU A 569 -22.94 -2.95 -0.10
CA LEU A 569 -23.31 -1.54 0.12
C LEU A 569 -23.62 -0.83 -1.21
N MET A 570 -22.75 -1.02 -2.20
CA MET A 570 -22.94 -0.41 -3.50
C MET A 570 -24.21 -0.91 -4.21
N ILE A 571 -24.51 -2.21 -4.11
CA ILE A 571 -25.75 -2.79 -4.65
C ILE A 571 -26.99 -2.12 -4.00
N GLU A 572 -26.97 -1.93 -2.70
CA GLU A 572 -28.07 -1.34 -1.95
C GLU A 572 -28.20 0.16 -2.11
N ASP A 573 -27.08 0.86 -2.32
CA ASP A 573 -27.05 2.31 -2.52
C ASP A 573 -27.44 2.74 -3.94
N THR A 574 -27.08 1.95 -4.96
CA THR A 574 -27.22 2.36 -6.37
C THR A 574 -27.99 1.34 -7.20
N PHE A 575 -27.51 0.11 -7.33
CA PHE A 575 -28.12 -0.86 -8.25
C PHE A 575 -29.60 -1.16 -7.95
N THR A 576 -29.90 -1.58 -6.73
CA THR A 576 -31.28 -1.95 -6.37
C THR A 576 -32.26 -0.77 -6.40
N PRO A 577 -31.90 0.44 -5.89
CA PRO A 577 -32.76 1.61 -6.01
C PRO A 577 -33.03 2.05 -7.44
N GLU A 578 -32.03 1.99 -8.33
CA GLU A 578 -32.15 2.44 -9.72
C GLU A 578 -32.88 1.46 -10.62
N THR A 579 -32.66 0.16 -10.41
CA THR A 579 -33.21 -0.88 -11.28
C THR A 579 -34.47 -1.57 -10.74
N GLY A 580 -34.70 -1.48 -9.42
CA GLY A 580 -35.74 -2.25 -8.75
C GLY A 580 -35.44 -3.75 -8.67
N ILE A 581 -34.22 -4.19 -8.96
CA ILE A 581 -33.81 -5.61 -8.94
C ILE A 581 -33.13 -5.89 -7.61
N PRO A 582 -33.71 -6.70 -6.72
CA PRO A 582 -33.09 -7.12 -5.48
C PRO A 582 -31.96 -8.14 -5.76
N VAL A 583 -30.88 -8.06 -5.00
CA VAL A 583 -29.72 -8.94 -5.17
C VAL A 583 -29.42 -9.69 -3.88
N ASN A 584 -29.30 -11.01 -3.99
CA ASN A 584 -28.79 -11.88 -2.94
C ASN A 584 -27.31 -12.18 -3.20
N LEU A 585 -26.43 -11.47 -2.49
CA LEU A 585 -25.00 -11.62 -2.59
C LEU A 585 -24.51 -12.70 -1.63
N GLU A 586 -23.82 -13.70 -2.15
CA GLU A 586 -23.27 -14.82 -1.37
C GLU A 586 -21.75 -14.87 -1.52
N LEU A 587 -21.02 -14.84 -0.39
CA LEU A 587 -19.58 -15.01 -0.33
C LEU A 587 -19.26 -16.51 -0.32
N ILE A 588 -18.71 -17.02 -1.42
CA ILE A 588 -18.50 -18.45 -1.62
C ILE A 588 -17.14 -18.70 -2.26
N ASN A 589 -16.48 -19.79 -1.88
CA ASN A 589 -15.29 -20.24 -2.59
C ASN A 589 -15.66 -20.57 -4.05
N ILE A 590 -15.18 -19.75 -5.01
CA ILE A 590 -15.54 -19.87 -6.42
C ILE A 590 -15.14 -21.23 -7.04
N GLY A 591 -14.21 -21.95 -6.43
CA GLY A 591 -13.82 -23.30 -6.87
C GLY A 591 -14.95 -24.33 -6.85
N ILE A 592 -16.05 -24.06 -6.12
CA ILE A 592 -17.24 -24.93 -6.11
C ILE A 592 -18.27 -24.55 -7.18
N LEU A 593 -18.01 -23.53 -7.99
CA LEU A 593 -18.96 -23.01 -9.00
C LEU A 593 -19.39 -24.12 -9.98
N LEU A 594 -18.45 -24.89 -10.52
CA LEU A 594 -18.74 -25.96 -11.47
C LEU A 594 -19.62 -27.09 -10.85
N PRO A 595 -19.23 -27.72 -9.72
CA PRO A 595 -20.07 -28.74 -9.12
C PRO A 595 -21.44 -28.21 -8.65
N ALA A 596 -21.53 -26.98 -8.21
CA ALA A 596 -22.81 -26.37 -7.83
C ALA A 596 -23.70 -26.12 -9.05
N THR A 597 -23.14 -25.66 -10.16
CA THR A 597 -23.86 -25.47 -11.43
C THR A 597 -24.41 -26.80 -11.96
N LEU A 598 -23.58 -27.86 -11.96
CA LEU A 598 -24.01 -29.20 -12.36
C LEU A 598 -25.12 -29.77 -11.46
N ALA A 599 -25.13 -29.38 -10.18
CA ALA A 599 -26.18 -29.77 -9.23
C ALA A 599 -27.45 -28.89 -9.32
N GLY A 600 -27.50 -27.90 -10.22
CA GLY A 600 -28.61 -26.96 -10.39
C GLY A 600 -28.74 -25.96 -9.24
N ARG A 601 -27.66 -25.72 -8.48
CA ARG A 601 -27.60 -24.80 -7.34
C ARG A 601 -26.66 -23.61 -7.58
N GLY A 602 -26.17 -23.42 -8.81
CA GLY A 602 -25.30 -22.31 -9.18
C GLY A 602 -26.01 -20.95 -9.08
N PRO A 603 -25.25 -19.83 -9.07
CA PRO A 603 -25.79 -18.47 -9.08
C PRO A 603 -26.37 -18.09 -10.45
N ASP A 604 -26.98 -16.92 -10.52
CA ASP A 604 -27.33 -16.28 -11.80
C ASP A 604 -26.12 -15.55 -12.40
N VAL A 605 -25.32 -14.89 -11.55
CA VAL A 605 -24.05 -14.22 -11.90
C VAL A 605 -22.94 -14.69 -10.98
N ALA A 606 -21.75 -14.94 -11.55
CA ALA A 606 -20.53 -15.23 -10.81
C ALA A 606 -19.50 -14.14 -11.07
N LEU A 607 -18.91 -13.61 -9.98
CA LEU A 607 -17.85 -12.60 -9.97
C LEU A 607 -16.51 -13.21 -9.54
N GLY A 608 -15.40 -12.67 -10.06
CA GLY A 608 -14.06 -13.14 -9.72
C GLY A 608 -13.76 -14.53 -10.26
N VAL A 609 -14.38 -14.93 -11.35
CA VAL A 609 -14.08 -16.23 -11.97
C VAL A 609 -12.74 -16.19 -12.69
N GLN A 610 -12.02 -17.30 -12.70
CA GLN A 610 -10.75 -17.42 -13.43
C GLN A 610 -10.96 -17.19 -14.92
N ASP A 611 -9.97 -16.66 -15.61
CA ASP A 611 -9.98 -16.34 -17.04
C ASP A 611 -10.34 -17.52 -17.96
N THR A 612 -10.03 -18.75 -17.55
CA THR A 612 -10.37 -19.98 -18.29
C THR A 612 -11.83 -20.42 -18.10
N GLN A 613 -12.47 -20.06 -16.98
CA GLN A 613 -13.78 -20.58 -16.60
C GLN A 613 -14.92 -20.16 -17.56
N PRO A 614 -15.03 -18.89 -18.01
CA PRO A 614 -16.09 -18.51 -18.94
C PRO A 614 -16.10 -19.39 -20.19
N MET A 615 -14.92 -19.68 -20.73
CA MET A 615 -14.79 -20.57 -21.90
C MET A 615 -15.13 -22.04 -21.56
N ASP A 616 -14.63 -22.56 -20.44
CA ASP A 616 -14.93 -23.92 -19.99
C ASP A 616 -16.43 -24.17 -19.77
N PHE A 617 -17.13 -23.15 -19.24
CA PHE A 617 -18.59 -23.21 -19.07
C PHE A 617 -19.34 -23.04 -20.40
N ALA A 618 -18.83 -22.18 -21.28
CA ALA A 618 -19.41 -21.98 -22.62
C ALA A 618 -19.40 -23.27 -23.44
N LEU A 619 -18.29 -24.00 -23.49
CA LEU A 619 -18.15 -25.28 -24.16
C LEU A 619 -19.17 -26.33 -23.66
N ARG A 620 -19.58 -26.22 -22.40
CA ARG A 620 -20.60 -27.12 -21.79
C ARG A 620 -22.01 -26.56 -21.83
N GLY A 621 -22.23 -25.42 -22.52
CA GLY A 621 -23.52 -24.74 -22.61
C GLY A 621 -23.98 -24.15 -21.27
N ALA A 622 -23.08 -23.94 -20.34
CA ALA A 622 -23.37 -23.45 -18.99
C ALA A 622 -23.14 -21.95 -18.81
N ALA A 623 -22.55 -21.25 -19.77
CA ALA A 623 -22.40 -19.79 -19.78
C ALA A 623 -23.32 -19.15 -20.83
N VAL A 624 -23.71 -17.91 -20.60
CA VAL A 624 -24.51 -17.11 -21.52
C VAL A 624 -23.60 -16.40 -22.51
N ASP A 625 -23.92 -16.46 -23.77
CA ASP A 625 -23.29 -15.61 -24.79
C ASP A 625 -23.75 -14.16 -24.60
N LEU A 626 -22.85 -13.28 -24.23
CA LEU A 626 -23.17 -11.87 -23.93
C LEU A 626 -23.44 -11.06 -25.21
N THR A 627 -22.96 -11.53 -26.37
CA THR A 627 -23.19 -10.84 -27.65
C THR A 627 -24.65 -10.86 -28.09
N GLN A 628 -25.50 -11.68 -27.47
CA GLN A 628 -26.93 -11.70 -27.71
C GLN A 628 -27.67 -10.44 -27.20
N PHE A 629 -27.07 -9.70 -26.28
CA PHE A 629 -27.66 -8.49 -25.74
C PHE A 629 -27.41 -7.30 -26.69
N PRO A 630 -28.42 -6.50 -27.02
CA PRO A 630 -28.33 -5.46 -28.06
C PRO A 630 -27.30 -4.36 -27.72
N ASP A 631 -27.08 -4.08 -26.46
CA ASP A 631 -26.18 -3.04 -25.93
C ASP A 631 -24.77 -3.57 -25.56
N PHE A 632 -24.51 -4.84 -25.84
CA PHE A 632 -23.17 -5.43 -25.61
C PHE A 632 -22.03 -4.65 -26.30
N PRO A 633 -22.16 -4.15 -27.56
CA PRO A 633 -21.09 -3.40 -28.18
C PRO A 633 -20.67 -2.15 -27.39
N GLU A 634 -21.63 -1.42 -26.82
CA GLU A 634 -21.37 -0.24 -25.99
C GLU A 634 -20.64 -0.61 -24.67
N VAL A 635 -21.02 -1.77 -24.09
CA VAL A 635 -20.35 -2.28 -22.88
C VAL A 635 -18.93 -2.76 -23.18
N ALA A 636 -18.71 -3.38 -24.33
CA ALA A 636 -17.41 -3.86 -24.75
C ALA A 636 -16.39 -2.73 -24.98
N GLU A 637 -16.84 -1.53 -25.40
CA GLU A 637 -15.99 -0.34 -25.58
C GLU A 637 -15.34 0.15 -24.26
N ARG A 638 -15.84 -0.28 -23.11
CA ARG A 638 -15.24 0.04 -21.79
C ARG A 638 -13.87 -0.59 -21.59
N PHE A 639 -13.54 -1.61 -22.36
CA PHE A 639 -12.36 -2.45 -22.19
C PHE A 639 -11.41 -2.34 -23.37
N HIS A 640 -10.11 -2.50 -23.10
CA HIS A 640 -9.17 -2.73 -24.18
C HIS A 640 -9.53 -4.02 -24.91
N PRO A 641 -9.50 -4.09 -26.26
CA PRO A 641 -9.90 -5.29 -26.99
C PRO A 641 -9.17 -6.56 -26.55
N SER A 642 -7.89 -6.44 -26.15
CA SER A 642 -7.11 -7.58 -25.64
C SER A 642 -7.67 -8.18 -24.35
N ALA A 643 -8.37 -7.41 -23.55
CA ALA A 643 -8.95 -7.87 -22.29
C ALA A 643 -10.16 -8.80 -22.49
N LEU A 644 -10.84 -8.72 -23.63
CA LEU A 644 -11.98 -9.57 -23.96
C LEU A 644 -11.55 -10.91 -24.61
N VAL A 645 -10.34 -10.98 -25.15
CA VAL A 645 -9.84 -12.16 -25.89
C VAL A 645 -9.92 -13.45 -25.07
N PRO A 646 -9.52 -13.51 -23.79
CA PRO A 646 -9.57 -14.74 -23.00
C PRO A 646 -10.98 -15.31 -22.83
N TYR A 647 -12.02 -14.48 -22.96
CA TYR A 647 -13.42 -14.83 -22.74
C TYR A 647 -14.22 -14.98 -24.04
N SER A 648 -13.52 -14.87 -25.18
CA SER A 648 -14.11 -14.90 -26.52
C SER A 648 -13.82 -16.20 -27.25
N PHE A 649 -14.84 -16.76 -27.91
CA PHE A 649 -14.69 -17.94 -28.77
C PHE A 649 -15.76 -18.00 -29.84
N GLY A 650 -15.37 -18.32 -31.07
CA GLY A 650 -16.31 -18.49 -32.22
C GLY A 650 -17.16 -17.24 -32.52
N GLY A 651 -16.65 -16.06 -32.21
CA GLY A 651 -17.36 -14.79 -32.40
C GLY A 651 -18.30 -14.41 -31.23
N SER A 652 -18.42 -15.22 -30.19
CA SER A 652 -19.21 -14.98 -29.00
C SER A 652 -18.31 -14.62 -27.82
N VAL A 653 -18.86 -13.88 -26.81
CA VAL A 653 -18.17 -13.48 -25.58
C VAL A 653 -18.97 -13.99 -24.37
N TYR A 654 -18.31 -14.68 -23.45
CA TYR A 654 -18.92 -15.39 -22.32
C TYR A 654 -18.62 -14.82 -20.96
N GLY A 655 -17.81 -13.77 -20.88
CA GLY A 655 -17.48 -13.05 -19.66
C GLY A 655 -16.95 -11.66 -19.95
N LEU A 656 -17.06 -10.76 -18.97
CA LEU A 656 -16.42 -9.44 -19.03
C LEU A 656 -15.29 -9.37 -18.01
N PRO A 657 -14.13 -8.77 -18.36
CA PRO A 657 -13.00 -8.64 -17.44
C PRO A 657 -13.35 -7.71 -16.28
N GLU A 658 -12.97 -8.09 -15.08
CA GLU A 658 -13.07 -7.23 -13.88
C GLU A 658 -11.77 -6.47 -13.66
N THR A 659 -10.64 -7.17 -13.75
CA THR A 659 -9.30 -6.57 -13.65
C THR A 659 -8.46 -6.98 -14.85
N GLN A 660 -7.41 -6.21 -15.12
CA GLN A 660 -6.43 -6.52 -16.13
C GLN A 660 -5.03 -6.29 -15.59
N THR A 661 -4.17 -7.30 -15.65
CA THR A 661 -2.79 -7.24 -15.19
C THR A 661 -1.81 -7.61 -16.31
N PHE A 662 -0.61 -7.05 -16.25
CA PHE A 662 0.49 -7.30 -17.18
C PHE A 662 1.83 -7.01 -16.50
N SER A 663 2.92 -7.52 -17.09
CA SER A 663 4.26 -7.35 -16.55
C SER A 663 4.86 -5.98 -16.89
N MET A 664 5.64 -5.44 -15.93
CA MET A 664 6.43 -4.22 -16.03
C MET A 664 7.87 -4.51 -15.59
N LEU A 665 8.80 -3.62 -15.92
CA LEU A 665 10.17 -3.67 -15.45
C LEU A 665 10.34 -2.77 -14.21
N PHE A 666 10.80 -3.35 -13.09
CA PHE A 666 11.14 -2.62 -11.86
C PHE A 666 12.65 -2.53 -11.70
N TYR A 667 13.15 -1.41 -11.22
CA TYR A 667 14.59 -1.18 -11.06
C TYR A 667 14.96 -0.30 -9.87
N ARG A 668 16.15 -0.54 -9.30
CA ARG A 668 16.76 0.23 -8.22
C ARG A 668 17.60 1.34 -8.79
N LYS A 669 17.15 2.59 -8.64
CA LYS A 669 17.85 3.79 -9.14
C LYS A 669 19.24 3.94 -8.53
N ASP A 670 19.31 3.81 -7.20
CA ASP A 670 20.55 3.91 -6.44
C ASP A 670 21.61 2.88 -6.87
N ILE A 671 21.21 1.64 -7.14
CA ILE A 671 22.14 0.57 -7.52
C ILE A 671 22.57 0.71 -8.98
N LEU A 672 21.64 1.05 -9.89
CA LEU A 672 22.00 1.27 -11.28
C LEU A 672 22.97 2.45 -11.42
N GLU A 673 22.76 3.55 -10.68
CA GLU A 673 23.69 4.69 -10.66
C GLU A 673 25.07 4.26 -10.10
N GLU A 674 25.10 3.47 -9.00
CA GLU A 674 26.33 2.95 -8.43
C GLU A 674 27.13 2.08 -9.41
N LEU A 675 26.44 1.24 -10.19
CA LEU A 675 27.05 0.34 -11.18
C LEU A 675 27.32 1.04 -12.52
N GLY A 676 26.80 2.25 -12.73
CA GLY A 676 26.85 2.97 -14.00
C GLY A 676 26.09 2.28 -15.13
N LEU A 677 24.98 1.60 -14.77
CA LEU A 677 24.12 0.90 -15.71
C LEU A 677 22.89 1.74 -16.06
N GLU A 678 22.46 1.65 -17.33
CA GLU A 678 21.23 2.24 -17.79
C GLU A 678 20.07 1.24 -17.69
N VAL A 679 18.85 1.74 -17.58
CA VAL A 679 17.64 0.91 -17.57
C VAL A 679 17.46 0.25 -18.95
N PRO A 680 17.43 -1.09 -19.06
CA PRO A 680 17.37 -1.79 -20.33
C PRO A 680 16.04 -1.54 -21.05
N GLN A 681 16.14 -1.19 -22.33
CA GLN A 681 14.97 -0.92 -23.19
C GLN A 681 14.60 -2.12 -24.04
N THR A 682 15.56 -3.00 -24.32
CA THR A 682 15.39 -4.19 -25.16
C THR A 682 15.91 -5.43 -24.44
N TRP A 683 15.49 -6.61 -24.88
CA TRP A 683 16.07 -7.87 -24.40
C TRP A 683 17.56 -8.00 -24.72
N ASP A 684 18.01 -7.37 -25.81
CA ASP A 684 19.45 -7.30 -26.11
C ASP A 684 20.20 -6.46 -25.08
N ASP A 685 19.59 -5.40 -24.55
CA ASP A 685 20.19 -4.63 -23.49
C ASP A 685 20.20 -5.42 -22.17
N VAL A 686 19.12 -6.17 -21.87
CA VAL A 686 19.10 -7.11 -20.73
C VAL A 686 20.26 -8.09 -20.83
N ILE A 687 20.46 -8.73 -22.00
CA ILE A 687 21.56 -9.66 -22.21
C ILE A 687 22.93 -8.99 -22.01
N LYS A 688 23.09 -7.72 -22.41
CA LYS A 688 24.35 -6.97 -22.23
C LYS A 688 24.65 -6.66 -20.76
N ILE A 689 23.62 -6.36 -19.94
CA ILE A 689 23.83 -5.97 -18.52
C ILE A 689 23.97 -7.18 -17.58
N ILE A 690 23.45 -8.36 -17.94
CA ILE A 690 23.55 -9.57 -17.10
C ILE A 690 25.01 -9.90 -16.71
N PRO A 691 26.01 -9.87 -17.62
CA PRO A 691 27.39 -10.11 -17.23
C PRO A 691 27.94 -9.09 -16.22
N ASP A 692 27.51 -7.83 -16.30
CA ASP A 692 27.93 -6.80 -15.33
C ASP A 692 27.27 -7.04 -13.97
N LEU A 693 25.99 -7.44 -13.94
CA LEU A 693 25.32 -7.85 -12.69
C LEU A 693 25.97 -9.10 -12.09
N ASN A 694 26.19 -10.15 -12.90
CA ASN A 694 26.80 -11.41 -12.46
C ASN A 694 28.22 -11.24 -11.94
N LYS A 695 29.01 -10.29 -12.48
CA LYS A 695 30.32 -9.95 -11.97
C LYS A 695 30.29 -9.54 -10.49
N ASP A 696 29.22 -8.88 -10.09
CA ASP A 696 28.98 -8.42 -8.73
C ASP A 696 28.00 -9.36 -7.97
N HIS A 697 27.80 -10.58 -8.49
CA HIS A 697 26.88 -11.59 -7.93
C HIS A 697 25.45 -11.11 -7.74
N MET A 698 25.01 -10.20 -8.59
CA MET A 698 23.64 -9.74 -8.70
C MET A 698 22.95 -10.42 -9.87
N ASP A 699 21.62 -10.57 -9.80
CA ASP A 699 20.86 -11.22 -10.84
C ASP A 699 19.82 -10.26 -11.46
N PHE A 700 19.49 -10.54 -12.72
CA PHE A 700 18.28 -10.01 -13.32
C PHE A 700 17.11 -10.92 -12.98
N GLY A 701 16.00 -10.35 -12.51
CA GLY A 701 14.81 -11.10 -12.10
C GLY A 701 13.83 -11.31 -13.25
N LEU A 702 13.57 -12.58 -13.58
CA LEU A 702 12.56 -12.93 -14.56
C LEU A 702 11.70 -14.08 -13.99
N PRO A 703 10.37 -13.92 -13.86
CA PRO A 703 9.54 -14.91 -13.19
C PRO A 703 9.47 -16.20 -14.01
N TYR A 704 9.78 -17.33 -13.36
CA TYR A 704 9.63 -18.64 -13.97
C TYR A 704 8.35 -19.36 -13.52
N SER A 705 7.97 -19.26 -12.25
CA SER A 705 6.82 -19.99 -11.70
C SER A 705 5.85 -19.09 -10.95
N GLY A 706 4.56 -19.33 -11.18
CA GLY A 706 3.47 -18.64 -10.48
C GLY A 706 3.41 -18.90 -8.96
N ILE A 707 4.13 -19.93 -8.45
CA ILE A 707 4.19 -20.25 -7.02
C ILE A 707 5.05 -19.22 -6.25
N ALA A 708 6.05 -18.63 -6.89
CA ALA A 708 6.85 -17.56 -6.30
C ALA A 708 6.04 -16.28 -6.02
N GLN A 709 4.92 -16.10 -6.69
CA GLN A 709 4.01 -14.98 -6.47
C GLN A 709 3.03 -15.20 -5.32
N ALA A 710 2.77 -16.45 -4.95
CA ALA A 710 1.91 -16.76 -3.80
C ALA A 710 2.55 -16.36 -2.45
N SER A 711 3.86 -16.12 -2.40
CA SER A 711 4.56 -15.58 -1.23
C SER A 711 4.58 -14.05 -1.18
N SER A 712 4.31 -13.37 -2.29
CA SER A 712 4.09 -11.93 -2.29
C SER A 712 2.65 -11.67 -1.85
N GLY A 713 2.41 -11.72 -0.54
CA GLY A 713 1.24 -11.31 0.21
C GLY A 713 0.00 -10.83 -0.57
N ALA A 714 -0.52 -11.65 -1.50
CA ALA A 714 -1.86 -11.44 -1.99
C ALA A 714 -2.79 -11.56 -0.78
N ILE A 715 -3.16 -10.44 -0.25
CA ILE A 715 -4.08 -10.27 0.86
C ILE A 715 -5.41 -10.90 0.44
N GLY A 716 -5.63 -12.13 0.87
CA GLY A 716 -6.85 -12.89 0.66
C GLY A 716 -6.56 -14.36 0.34
N GLU A 717 -6.85 -15.25 1.28
CA GLU A 717 -6.93 -16.70 1.10
C GLU A 717 -8.05 -17.12 0.10
N GLY A 718 -8.18 -16.42 -1.00
CA GLY A 718 -9.15 -16.63 -2.05
C GLY A 718 -8.60 -16.30 -3.43
N SER A 719 -7.27 -16.10 -3.53
CA SER A 719 -6.62 -15.86 -4.80
C SER A 719 -6.92 -17.01 -5.76
N ALA A 720 -7.74 -16.72 -6.75
CA ALA A 720 -8.00 -17.62 -7.87
C ALA A 720 -6.65 -18.10 -8.43
N THR A 721 -6.51 -19.40 -8.63
CA THR A 721 -5.35 -19.96 -9.36
C THR A 721 -5.34 -19.34 -10.74
N VAL A 722 -4.36 -18.50 -11.00
CA VAL A 722 -4.24 -17.74 -12.25
C VAL A 722 -3.85 -18.70 -13.37
N SER A 723 -4.28 -18.42 -14.58
CA SER A 723 -3.93 -19.22 -15.77
C SER A 723 -2.42 -19.38 -15.91
N VAL A 724 -1.96 -20.61 -16.07
CA VAL A 724 -0.54 -20.93 -16.29
C VAL A 724 0.01 -20.27 -17.54
N LEU A 725 -0.85 -19.97 -18.54
CA LEU A 725 -0.46 -19.29 -19.77
C LEU A 725 -0.15 -17.82 -19.61
N ALA A 726 -0.86 -17.13 -18.73
CA ALA A 726 -0.71 -15.69 -18.60
C ALA A 726 0.24 -15.27 -17.47
N HIS A 727 0.62 -16.20 -16.58
CA HIS A 727 1.48 -15.93 -15.43
C HIS A 727 2.60 -16.95 -15.31
N GLY A 728 3.70 -16.55 -14.73
CA GLY A 728 4.87 -17.41 -14.55
C GLY A 728 5.77 -17.50 -15.79
N GLY A 729 6.56 -18.54 -15.90
CA GLY A 729 7.56 -18.69 -16.94
C GLY A 729 7.02 -18.71 -18.38
N VAL A 730 5.84 -19.28 -18.58
CA VAL A 730 5.20 -19.32 -19.90
C VAL A 730 4.81 -17.92 -20.38
N SER A 731 4.46 -17.00 -19.46
CA SER A 731 4.22 -15.59 -19.80
C SER A 731 5.45 -14.93 -20.45
N THR A 732 6.66 -15.26 -20.02
CA THR A 732 7.90 -14.78 -20.65
C THR A 732 8.03 -15.29 -22.09
N PHE A 733 7.78 -16.57 -22.33
CA PHE A 733 7.77 -17.12 -23.69
C PHE A 733 6.74 -16.43 -24.57
N LEU A 734 5.52 -16.21 -24.08
CA LEU A 734 4.48 -15.49 -24.83
C LEU A 734 4.86 -14.03 -25.10
N THR A 735 5.48 -13.36 -24.15
CA THR A 735 6.01 -12.01 -24.36
C THR A 735 7.00 -12.00 -25.53
N LEU A 736 7.97 -12.89 -25.52
CA LEU A 736 8.98 -13.01 -26.58
C LEU A 736 8.38 -13.42 -27.93
N LEU A 737 7.32 -14.23 -27.93
CA LEU A 737 6.58 -14.63 -29.16
C LEU A 737 5.80 -13.43 -29.71
N PHE A 738 5.04 -12.76 -28.88
CA PHE A 738 4.20 -11.61 -29.30
C PHE A 738 5.04 -10.45 -29.83
N GLN A 739 6.17 -10.16 -29.19
CA GLN A 739 7.12 -9.14 -29.64
C GLN A 739 7.78 -9.48 -30.99
N ARG A 740 7.74 -10.74 -31.40
CA ARG A 740 8.13 -11.17 -32.77
C ARG A 740 6.99 -11.12 -33.77
N GLY A 741 5.80 -10.67 -33.32
CA GLY A 741 4.62 -10.46 -34.16
C GLY A 741 3.78 -11.69 -34.45
N GLU A 742 4.01 -12.79 -33.75
CA GLU A 742 3.27 -14.02 -33.90
C GLU A 742 2.31 -14.26 -32.72
N ASP A 743 1.24 -14.98 -33.02
CA ASP A 743 0.26 -15.40 -32.01
C ASP A 743 0.47 -16.88 -31.65
N LEU A 744 0.01 -17.27 -30.44
CA LEU A 744 0.18 -18.66 -29.96
C LEU A 744 -0.61 -19.69 -30.80
N TYR A 745 -1.77 -19.31 -31.28
CA TYR A 745 -2.69 -20.22 -31.99
C TYR A 745 -2.90 -19.83 -33.42
N LEU A 746 -3.20 -20.84 -34.24
CA LEU A 746 -3.65 -20.69 -35.62
C LEU A 746 -5.20 -20.63 -35.66
N GLY A 747 -5.74 -19.69 -36.42
CA GLY A 747 -7.19 -19.51 -36.57
C GLY A 747 -7.90 -19.40 -35.20
N ASP A 748 -9.07 -20.03 -35.06
CA ASP A 748 -9.83 -20.06 -33.80
C ASP A 748 -9.30 -21.12 -32.81
N GLY A 749 -7.97 -21.25 -32.69
CA GLY A 749 -7.34 -22.22 -31.83
C GLY A 749 -7.46 -23.64 -32.30
N ILE A 750 -7.43 -23.84 -33.63
CA ILE A 750 -7.47 -25.18 -34.26
C ILE A 750 -6.16 -25.95 -34.00
N ALA A 751 -5.05 -25.22 -33.84
CA ALA A 751 -3.75 -25.73 -33.49
C ALA A 751 -2.89 -24.60 -32.90
N THR A 752 -1.76 -24.95 -32.29
CA THR A 752 -0.74 -23.96 -31.87
C THR A 752 0.20 -23.61 -33.03
N ASN A 753 0.74 -22.38 -32.99
CA ASN A 753 1.71 -21.85 -33.98
C ASN A 753 3.17 -22.06 -33.51
N LEU A 754 3.43 -23.13 -32.76
CA LEU A 754 4.75 -23.36 -32.15
C LEU A 754 5.82 -23.87 -33.13
N GLU A 755 5.44 -24.17 -34.39
CA GLU A 755 6.37 -24.53 -35.45
C GLU A 755 6.93 -23.32 -36.19
N SER A 756 6.39 -22.13 -35.99
CA SER A 756 6.87 -20.90 -36.62
C SER A 756 8.33 -20.62 -36.23
N GLU A 757 9.06 -19.95 -37.10
CA GLU A 757 10.43 -19.54 -36.81
C GLU A 757 10.48 -18.60 -35.61
N ALA A 758 9.51 -17.72 -35.49
CA ALA A 758 9.40 -16.79 -34.35
C ALA A 758 9.15 -17.55 -33.03
N ALA A 759 8.32 -18.57 -33.01
CA ALA A 759 8.08 -19.39 -31.83
C ALA A 759 9.33 -20.17 -31.39
N VAL A 760 10.05 -20.76 -32.35
CA VAL A 760 11.31 -21.43 -32.06
C VAL A 760 12.36 -20.48 -31.54
N GLN A 761 12.50 -19.28 -32.10
CA GLN A 761 13.41 -18.24 -31.63
C GLN A 761 13.01 -17.73 -30.24
N ALA A 762 11.73 -17.48 -30.00
CA ALA A 762 11.22 -17.06 -28.69
C ALA A 762 11.48 -18.10 -27.61
N PHE A 763 11.23 -19.38 -27.91
CA PHE A 763 11.46 -20.48 -26.97
C PHE A 763 12.95 -20.69 -26.70
N THR A 764 13.78 -20.60 -27.72
CA THR A 764 15.24 -20.70 -27.61
C THR A 764 15.77 -19.57 -26.76
N GLN A 765 15.37 -18.32 -27.02
CA GLN A 765 15.80 -17.17 -26.20
C GLN A 765 15.32 -17.32 -24.75
N TRP A 766 14.08 -17.77 -24.52
CA TRP A 766 13.59 -18.00 -23.18
C TRP A 766 14.43 -19.02 -22.39
N THR A 767 14.76 -20.15 -23.02
CA THR A 767 15.60 -21.19 -22.38
C THR A 767 17.04 -20.71 -22.18
N GLU A 768 17.64 -20.01 -23.18
CA GLU A 768 18.99 -19.48 -23.08
C GLU A 768 19.20 -18.49 -21.92
N LEU A 769 18.18 -17.70 -21.57
CA LEU A 769 18.25 -16.80 -20.41
C LEU A 769 18.57 -17.57 -19.12
N TYR A 770 18.12 -18.80 -18.98
CA TYR A 770 18.39 -19.64 -17.81
C TYR A 770 19.60 -20.58 -18.01
N GLU A 771 19.82 -21.08 -19.23
CA GLU A 771 20.88 -22.07 -19.53
C GLU A 771 22.23 -21.37 -19.71
N LEU A 772 22.28 -20.26 -20.44
CA LEU A 772 23.52 -19.55 -20.79
C LEU A 772 23.80 -18.35 -19.90
N TYR A 773 22.77 -17.65 -19.46
CA TYR A 773 22.91 -16.45 -18.65
C TYR A 773 22.64 -16.68 -17.15
N ASP A 774 22.34 -17.93 -16.76
CA ASP A 774 22.21 -18.40 -15.38
C ASP A 774 21.20 -17.63 -14.53
N LEU A 775 20.06 -17.21 -15.15
CA LEU A 775 19.00 -16.55 -14.38
C LEU A 775 18.41 -17.51 -13.35
N PRO A 776 18.10 -17.03 -12.13
CA PRO A 776 17.57 -17.87 -11.06
C PRO A 776 16.14 -18.35 -11.39
N LEU A 777 15.91 -19.68 -11.33
CA LEU A 777 14.58 -20.27 -11.50
C LEU A 777 13.62 -19.98 -10.34
N TRP A 778 14.18 -19.86 -9.12
CA TRP A 778 13.43 -19.68 -7.88
C TRP A 778 14.05 -18.58 -7.05
N TYR A 779 13.26 -17.60 -6.68
CA TYR A 779 13.71 -16.50 -5.83
C TYR A 779 12.54 -15.78 -5.17
N ASP A 780 12.80 -15.15 -4.04
CA ASP A 780 11.91 -14.19 -3.41
C ASP A 780 12.17 -12.80 -4.00
N ALA A 781 11.33 -12.41 -4.94
CA ALA A 781 11.48 -11.16 -5.68
C ALA A 781 11.55 -9.94 -4.76
N ALA A 782 10.67 -9.88 -3.77
CA ALA A 782 10.55 -8.73 -2.88
C ALA A 782 11.79 -8.57 -1.99
N ASN A 783 12.20 -9.63 -1.31
CA ASN A 783 13.38 -9.56 -0.45
C ASN A 783 14.67 -9.36 -1.25
N ARG A 784 14.83 -10.04 -2.40
CA ARG A 784 16.02 -9.88 -3.22
C ARG A 784 16.12 -8.49 -3.86
N PHE A 785 15.00 -7.91 -4.26
CA PHE A 785 14.95 -6.53 -4.74
C PHE A 785 15.27 -5.55 -3.60
N ARG A 786 14.66 -5.74 -2.43
CA ARG A 786 14.90 -4.95 -1.23
C ARG A 786 16.37 -4.96 -0.81
N MET A 787 16.99 -6.13 -0.77
CA MET A 787 18.40 -6.31 -0.39
C MET A 787 19.39 -5.90 -1.49
N GLY A 788 18.92 -5.63 -2.71
CA GLY A 788 19.75 -5.26 -3.86
C GLY A 788 20.48 -6.42 -4.54
N GLU A 789 20.13 -7.67 -4.22
CA GLU A 789 20.65 -8.84 -4.96
C GLU A 789 20.08 -8.94 -6.38
N MET A 790 18.90 -8.35 -6.58
CA MET A 790 18.17 -8.36 -7.84
C MET A 790 17.69 -6.94 -8.15
N PRO A 791 18.60 -6.05 -8.58
CA PRO A 791 18.29 -4.62 -8.72
C PRO A 791 17.40 -4.29 -9.91
N ILE A 792 17.22 -5.25 -10.83
CA ILE A 792 16.33 -5.13 -11.98
C ILE A 792 15.52 -6.41 -12.10
N LEU A 793 14.21 -6.29 -12.22
CA LEU A 793 13.35 -7.46 -12.38
C LEU A 793 12.06 -7.14 -13.14
N VAL A 794 11.52 -8.16 -13.80
CA VAL A 794 10.19 -8.12 -14.42
C VAL A 794 9.18 -8.72 -13.46
N GLN A 795 8.11 -7.98 -13.16
CA GLN A 795 7.01 -8.43 -12.33
C GLN A 795 5.68 -7.87 -12.82
N ASP A 796 4.57 -8.46 -12.37
CA ASP A 796 3.24 -7.89 -12.52
C ASP A 796 3.19 -6.49 -11.89
N PHE A 797 2.47 -5.54 -12.53
CA PHE A 797 2.46 -4.17 -12.02
C PHE A 797 1.85 -4.04 -10.62
N GLY A 798 1.10 -5.02 -10.13
CA GLY A 798 0.67 -5.10 -8.73
C GLY A 798 1.84 -5.14 -7.73
N PHE A 799 3.02 -5.53 -8.17
CA PHE A 799 4.24 -5.48 -7.37
C PHE A 799 4.60 -4.06 -6.91
N TYR A 800 4.22 -3.04 -7.68
CA TYR A 800 4.30 -1.64 -7.25
C TYR A 800 3.57 -1.41 -5.93
N ASN A 801 2.31 -1.82 -5.85
CA ASN A 801 1.50 -1.65 -4.64
C ASN A 801 2.10 -2.38 -3.43
N PHE A 802 2.64 -3.57 -3.69
CA PHE A 802 3.31 -4.36 -2.66
C PHE A 802 4.58 -3.67 -2.14
N LEU A 803 5.45 -3.17 -3.02
CA LEU A 803 6.70 -2.48 -2.63
C LEU A 803 6.45 -1.20 -1.82
N GLN A 804 5.41 -0.44 -2.14
CA GLN A 804 5.03 0.77 -1.40
C GLN A 804 4.79 0.50 0.09
N VAL A 805 4.30 -0.67 0.42
CA VAL A 805 4.03 -1.09 1.81
C VAL A 805 5.20 -1.89 2.39
N PHE A 806 5.74 -2.84 1.62
CA PHE A 806 6.74 -3.81 2.09
C PHE A 806 8.13 -3.20 2.33
N ALA A 807 8.54 -2.23 1.52
CA ALA A 807 9.89 -1.67 1.56
C ALA A 807 9.89 -0.13 1.68
N PRO A 808 9.32 0.43 2.77
CA PRO A 808 9.20 1.88 2.93
C PRO A 808 10.57 2.59 3.01
N GLU A 809 11.61 1.91 3.46
CA GLU A 809 12.98 2.44 3.50
C GLU A 809 13.62 2.61 2.12
N LEU A 810 13.01 2.06 1.07
CA LEU A 810 13.45 2.23 -0.31
C LEU A 810 12.68 3.33 -1.06
N ARG A 811 11.86 4.10 -0.35
CA ARG A 811 11.08 5.17 -0.95
C ARG A 811 12.00 6.13 -1.70
N GLY A 812 11.66 6.43 -2.97
CA GLY A 812 12.50 7.28 -3.83
C GLY A 812 13.67 6.58 -4.52
N GLU A 813 14.12 5.41 -4.05
CA GLU A 813 15.29 4.69 -4.54
C GLU A 813 14.98 3.66 -5.64
N TRP A 814 13.73 3.46 -5.99
CA TRP A 814 13.29 2.55 -7.05
C TRP A 814 12.22 3.18 -7.93
N ASP A 815 12.02 2.58 -9.09
CA ASP A 815 10.98 2.98 -10.03
C ASP A 815 10.57 1.81 -10.90
N PHE A 816 9.58 2.00 -11.76
CA PHE A 816 9.17 1.02 -12.75
C PHE A 816 9.03 1.68 -14.12
N THR A 817 9.13 0.87 -15.17
CA THR A 817 9.01 1.30 -16.56
C THR A 817 8.47 0.17 -17.44
N LEU A 818 8.33 0.44 -18.72
CA LEU A 818 7.88 -0.52 -19.72
C LEU A 818 8.76 -1.78 -19.73
N ILE A 819 8.17 -2.93 -20.06
CA ILE A 819 8.90 -4.17 -20.23
C ILE A 819 9.96 -4.04 -21.34
N PRO A 820 11.12 -4.72 -21.26
CA PRO A 820 12.06 -4.75 -22.35
C PRO A 820 11.41 -5.29 -23.62
N GLY A 821 11.63 -4.61 -24.75
CA GLY A 821 11.03 -4.99 -26.02
C GLY A 821 12.00 -5.71 -26.97
N THR A 822 11.45 -6.17 -28.08
CA THR A 822 12.22 -6.71 -29.20
C THR A 822 12.16 -5.70 -30.36
N GLU A 823 13.30 -5.31 -30.91
CA GLU A 823 13.34 -4.40 -32.05
C GLU A 823 12.84 -5.12 -33.31
N ARG A 824 11.83 -4.53 -33.95
CA ARG A 824 11.28 -5.03 -35.19
C ARG A 824 10.89 -3.85 -36.08
N ASP A 825 11.41 -3.84 -37.30
CA ASP A 825 11.14 -2.79 -38.32
C ASP A 825 11.43 -1.35 -37.81
N GLY A 826 12.40 -1.20 -36.91
CA GLY A 826 12.78 0.09 -36.30
C GLY A 826 11.86 0.56 -35.17
N ILE A 827 10.97 -0.30 -34.72
CA ILE A 827 10.09 -0.08 -33.56
C ILE A 827 10.43 -1.11 -32.47
N ILE A 828 10.50 -0.68 -31.22
CA ILE A 828 10.64 -1.59 -30.08
C ILE A 828 9.23 -2.10 -29.74
N ASP A 829 8.96 -3.35 -30.14
CA ASP A 829 7.71 -4.02 -29.80
C ASP A 829 7.74 -4.47 -28.33
N ARG A 830 6.79 -4.00 -27.53
CA ARG A 830 6.69 -4.26 -26.09
C ARG A 830 5.46 -5.09 -25.72
N SER A 831 4.98 -5.87 -26.69
CA SER A 831 3.81 -6.73 -26.50
C SER A 831 3.99 -7.66 -25.31
N VAL A 832 2.93 -7.79 -24.51
CA VAL A 832 2.91 -8.59 -23.28
C VAL A 832 1.55 -9.26 -23.11
N PRO A 833 1.51 -10.53 -22.65
CA PRO A 833 0.23 -11.19 -22.38
C PRO A 833 -0.47 -10.52 -21.21
N VAL A 834 -1.80 -10.49 -21.26
CA VAL A 834 -2.65 -9.98 -20.21
C VAL A 834 -3.60 -11.04 -19.72
N SER A 835 -3.98 -10.92 -18.46
CA SER A 835 -4.97 -11.76 -17.80
C SER A 835 -5.69 -11.00 -16.70
N GLY A 836 -6.76 -11.61 -16.20
CA GLY A 836 -7.51 -11.14 -15.05
C GLY A 836 -8.74 -12.00 -14.80
N PRO A 837 -9.36 -11.89 -13.63
CA PRO A 837 -10.66 -12.50 -13.37
C PRO A 837 -11.76 -11.81 -14.18
N ALA A 838 -12.85 -12.55 -14.37
CA ALA A 838 -14.02 -12.08 -15.08
C ALA A 838 -15.31 -12.23 -14.26
N CYS A 839 -16.33 -11.49 -14.67
CA CYS A 839 -17.71 -11.78 -14.31
C CYS A 839 -18.42 -12.52 -15.47
N MET A 840 -19.31 -13.44 -15.12
CA MET A 840 -20.05 -14.23 -16.10
C MET A 840 -21.49 -14.47 -15.68
N ILE A 841 -22.38 -14.65 -16.67
CA ILE A 841 -23.78 -15.03 -16.48
C ILE A 841 -23.92 -16.52 -16.76
N LEU A 842 -24.53 -17.26 -15.84
CA LEU A 842 -24.77 -18.68 -16.02
C LEU A 842 -26.01 -18.93 -16.91
N SER A 843 -25.96 -19.95 -17.75
CA SER A 843 -27.11 -20.29 -18.62
C SER A 843 -28.37 -20.68 -17.85
N ALA A 844 -28.18 -21.14 -16.59
CA ALA A 844 -29.26 -21.48 -15.66
C ALA A 844 -29.84 -20.25 -14.93
N ALA A 845 -29.36 -19.04 -15.22
CA ALA A 845 -29.92 -17.83 -14.66
C ALA A 845 -31.44 -17.70 -14.93
N ARG A 846 -32.19 -17.41 -13.88
CA ARG A 846 -33.67 -17.34 -13.95
C ARG A 846 -34.17 -16.19 -14.83
N ASN A 847 -33.46 -15.06 -14.73
CA ASN A 847 -33.68 -13.89 -15.56
C ASN A 847 -32.36 -13.37 -16.09
N LYS A 848 -32.12 -13.62 -17.38
CA LYS A 848 -30.84 -13.24 -18.04
C LYS A 848 -30.73 -11.73 -18.27
N GLU A 849 -31.87 -11.07 -18.48
CA GLU A 849 -31.91 -9.62 -18.64
C GLU A 849 -31.53 -8.92 -17.31
N HIS A 850 -32.05 -9.38 -16.16
CA HIS A 850 -31.64 -8.84 -14.86
C HIS A 850 -30.17 -9.13 -14.54
N ALA A 851 -29.68 -10.32 -14.90
CA ALA A 851 -28.28 -10.67 -14.77
C ALA A 851 -27.39 -9.77 -15.63
N TRP A 852 -27.84 -9.45 -16.85
CA TRP A 852 -27.12 -8.54 -17.73
C TRP A 852 -27.13 -7.09 -17.20
N GLU A 853 -28.24 -6.59 -16.69
CA GLU A 853 -28.29 -5.27 -16.04
C GLU A 853 -27.30 -5.19 -14.88
N PHE A 854 -27.18 -6.25 -14.08
CA PHE A 854 -26.22 -6.31 -13.00
C PHE A 854 -24.77 -6.30 -13.51
N VAL A 855 -24.44 -7.07 -14.53
CA VAL A 855 -23.11 -7.13 -15.12
C VAL A 855 -22.72 -5.79 -15.75
N LYS A 856 -23.67 -5.12 -16.44
CA LYS A 856 -23.46 -3.76 -16.96
C LYS A 856 -23.16 -2.76 -15.85
N TRP A 857 -23.94 -2.78 -14.77
CA TRP A 857 -23.73 -1.92 -13.61
C TRP A 857 -22.39 -2.23 -12.96
N TRP A 858 -22.07 -3.50 -12.72
CA TRP A 858 -20.82 -3.91 -12.10
C TRP A 858 -19.59 -3.42 -12.87
N THR A 859 -19.63 -3.52 -14.17
CA THR A 859 -18.53 -3.12 -15.05
C THR A 859 -18.55 -1.66 -15.47
N SER A 860 -19.51 -0.84 -15.00
CA SER A 860 -19.59 0.59 -15.31
C SER A 860 -18.42 1.36 -14.67
N THR A 861 -18.06 2.48 -15.27
CA THR A 861 -16.99 3.35 -14.79
C THR A 861 -17.24 3.77 -13.35
N GLU A 862 -18.43 4.26 -13.04
CA GLU A 862 -18.79 4.76 -11.71
C GLU A 862 -18.66 3.66 -10.65
N THR A 863 -19.14 2.45 -10.96
CA THR A 863 -19.11 1.32 -10.03
C THR A 863 -17.67 0.87 -9.80
N GLN A 864 -16.87 0.73 -10.86
CA GLN A 864 -15.48 0.29 -10.77
C GLN A 864 -14.59 1.32 -10.07
N VAL A 865 -14.79 2.61 -10.31
CA VAL A 865 -14.10 3.70 -9.60
C VAL A 865 -14.44 3.67 -8.12
N ARG A 866 -15.72 3.63 -7.78
CA ARG A 866 -16.16 3.60 -6.38
C ARG A 866 -15.64 2.36 -5.66
N PHE A 867 -15.75 1.20 -6.27
CA PHE A 867 -15.25 -0.06 -5.70
C PHE A 867 -13.74 0.00 -5.44
N GLY A 868 -12.95 0.44 -6.42
CA GLY A 868 -11.50 0.57 -6.29
C GLY A 868 -11.09 1.56 -5.21
N GLN A 869 -11.74 2.72 -5.15
CA GLN A 869 -11.49 3.74 -4.13
C GLN A 869 -11.84 3.27 -2.72
N GLU A 870 -13.01 2.63 -2.53
CA GLU A 870 -13.41 2.09 -1.24
C GLU A 870 -12.49 0.93 -0.81
N LEU A 871 -12.08 0.08 -1.76
CA LEU A 871 -11.16 -1.02 -1.51
C LEU A 871 -9.79 -0.52 -1.04
N GLU A 872 -9.19 0.42 -1.77
CA GLU A 872 -7.91 1.02 -1.39
C GLU A 872 -8.00 1.77 -0.06
N SER A 873 -9.11 2.47 0.17
CA SER A 873 -9.32 3.19 1.43
C SER A 873 -9.40 2.26 2.65
N ILE A 874 -9.99 1.07 2.49
CA ILE A 874 -10.17 0.10 3.58
C ILE A 874 -8.94 -0.76 3.81
N LEU A 875 -8.34 -1.27 2.73
CA LEU A 875 -7.23 -2.23 2.79
C LEU A 875 -5.85 -1.59 2.56
N GLY A 876 -5.85 -0.30 2.20
CA GLY A 876 -4.62 0.45 1.95
C GLY A 876 -4.12 0.37 0.51
N PRO A 877 -3.02 1.09 0.19
CA PRO A 877 -2.45 1.17 -1.15
C PRO A 877 -2.09 -0.18 -1.75
N ALA A 878 -1.74 -1.18 -0.92
CA ALA A 878 -1.45 -2.55 -1.38
C ALA A 878 -2.66 -3.22 -2.06
N ALA A 879 -3.87 -2.77 -1.76
CA ALA A 879 -5.11 -3.29 -2.34
C ALA A 879 -5.64 -2.44 -3.52
N ARG A 880 -4.81 -1.57 -4.09
CA ARG A 880 -5.20 -0.74 -5.25
C ARG A 880 -5.72 -1.61 -6.37
N TYR A 881 -6.92 -1.29 -6.84
CA TYR A 881 -7.68 -2.12 -7.76
C TYR A 881 -7.24 -1.91 -9.20
N ALA A 882 -6.86 -2.97 -9.88
CA ALA A 882 -6.42 -2.94 -11.27
C ALA A 882 -7.60 -3.13 -12.23
N SER A 883 -8.58 -2.22 -12.21
CA SER A 883 -9.78 -2.33 -13.06
C SER A 883 -9.44 -2.57 -14.52
N ALA A 884 -10.20 -3.42 -15.19
CA ALA A 884 -10.13 -3.60 -16.63
C ALA A 884 -10.86 -2.49 -17.42
N ASN A 885 -11.72 -1.71 -16.75
CA ASN A 885 -12.41 -0.58 -17.37
C ASN A 885 -11.42 0.59 -17.54
N LEU A 886 -11.20 0.98 -18.80
CA LEU A 886 -10.20 1.98 -19.21
C LEU A 886 -10.44 3.35 -18.55
N GLU A 887 -11.68 3.79 -18.54
CA GLU A 887 -12.02 5.07 -17.93
C GLU A 887 -11.91 5.03 -16.39
N ALA A 888 -12.28 3.90 -15.79
CA ALA A 888 -12.17 3.74 -14.35
C ALA A 888 -10.71 3.76 -13.88
N VAL A 889 -9.78 3.12 -14.58
CA VAL A 889 -8.34 3.14 -14.22
C VAL A 889 -7.80 4.56 -14.18
N SER A 890 -8.21 5.42 -15.12
CA SER A 890 -7.77 6.82 -15.16
C SER A 890 -8.20 7.64 -13.93
N GLN A 891 -9.26 7.20 -13.26
CA GLN A 891 -9.83 7.84 -12.07
C GLN A 891 -9.38 7.18 -10.74
N LEU A 892 -8.53 6.16 -10.79
CA LEU A 892 -7.89 5.57 -9.60
C LEU A 892 -6.66 6.40 -9.20
N PRO A 893 -6.19 6.32 -7.95
CA PRO A 893 -5.20 7.24 -7.38
C PRO A 893 -3.76 6.95 -7.82
N TRP A 894 -3.52 6.91 -9.13
CA TRP A 894 -2.18 6.93 -9.73
C TRP A 894 -1.63 8.34 -9.82
N THR A 895 -0.32 8.51 -9.78
CA THR A 895 0.28 9.76 -10.24
C THR A 895 0.12 9.87 -11.77
N VAL A 896 0.28 11.07 -12.32
CA VAL A 896 0.18 11.29 -13.78
C VAL A 896 1.24 10.46 -14.52
N GLU A 897 2.47 10.45 -14.02
CA GLU A 897 3.58 9.72 -14.60
C GLU A 897 3.36 8.21 -14.57
N GLU A 898 2.92 7.68 -13.43
CA GLU A 898 2.59 6.26 -13.26
C GLU A 898 1.47 5.83 -14.22
N TYR A 899 0.41 6.63 -14.29
CA TYR A 899 -0.70 6.34 -15.19
C TYR A 899 -0.28 6.32 -16.66
N GLN A 900 0.55 7.28 -17.08
CA GLN A 900 1.06 7.32 -18.47
C GLN A 900 1.87 6.06 -18.81
N LEU A 901 2.74 5.59 -17.92
CA LEU A 901 3.50 4.35 -18.11
C LEU A 901 2.59 3.11 -18.20
N LEU A 902 1.56 3.05 -17.34
CA LEU A 902 0.60 1.95 -17.37
C LEU A 902 -0.21 1.95 -18.66
N GLU A 903 -0.66 3.11 -19.15
CA GLU A 903 -1.39 3.23 -20.42
C GLU A 903 -0.52 2.89 -21.63
N GLU A 904 0.73 3.35 -21.63
CA GLU A 904 1.67 3.01 -22.70
C GLU A 904 1.90 1.49 -22.76
N GLN A 905 2.15 0.82 -21.61
CA GLN A 905 2.30 -0.64 -21.59
C GLN A 905 1.00 -1.35 -21.95
N ARG A 906 -0.16 -0.84 -21.51
CA ARG A 906 -1.47 -1.39 -21.88
C ARG A 906 -1.72 -1.34 -23.39
N SER A 907 -1.23 -0.33 -24.09
CA SER A 907 -1.36 -0.23 -25.55
C SER A 907 -0.67 -1.41 -26.28
N TRP A 908 0.30 -2.04 -25.62
CA TRP A 908 1.01 -3.23 -26.10
C TRP A 908 0.41 -4.55 -25.59
N ALA A 909 -0.69 -4.48 -24.82
CA ALA A 909 -1.31 -5.64 -24.22
C ALA A 909 -1.94 -6.58 -25.25
N LYS A 910 -1.64 -7.88 -25.17
CA LYS A 910 -2.22 -8.92 -26.01
C LYS A 910 -2.96 -9.96 -25.17
N GLY A 911 -4.21 -10.21 -25.50
CA GLY A 911 -5.01 -11.27 -24.90
C GLY A 911 -4.57 -12.65 -25.39
N VAL A 912 -4.56 -13.61 -24.51
CA VAL A 912 -4.31 -15.02 -24.85
C VAL A 912 -5.66 -15.73 -24.97
N PRO A 913 -6.05 -16.25 -26.17
CA PRO A 913 -7.32 -16.95 -26.32
C PRO A 913 -7.38 -18.22 -25.46
N ASN A 914 -8.47 -18.43 -24.75
CA ASN A 914 -8.77 -19.70 -24.12
C ASN A 914 -9.52 -20.60 -25.14
N VAL A 915 -8.81 -21.61 -25.62
CA VAL A 915 -9.32 -22.58 -26.59
C VAL A 915 -9.56 -23.94 -25.94
N PRO A 916 -10.34 -24.85 -26.53
CA PRO A 916 -10.48 -26.20 -26.03
C PRO A 916 -9.10 -26.87 -25.83
N GLY A 917 -8.78 -27.27 -24.61
CA GLY A 917 -7.47 -27.81 -24.24
C GLY A 917 -6.39 -26.80 -23.86
N ALA A 918 -6.68 -25.50 -23.78
CA ALA A 918 -5.73 -24.43 -23.42
C ALA A 918 -4.94 -24.70 -22.13
N TYR A 919 -5.57 -25.30 -21.10
CA TYR A 919 -4.91 -25.66 -19.83
C TYR A 919 -3.75 -26.65 -20.04
N MET A 920 -3.79 -27.49 -21.09
CA MET A 920 -2.70 -28.42 -21.42
C MET A 920 -1.53 -27.70 -22.09
N VAL A 921 -1.80 -26.65 -22.87
CA VAL A 921 -0.78 -25.87 -23.60
C VAL A 921 0.25 -25.29 -22.64
N GLY A 922 -0.19 -24.56 -21.61
CA GLY A 922 0.70 -23.98 -20.61
C GLY A 922 1.51 -25.06 -19.87
N ARG A 923 0.86 -26.17 -19.50
CA ARG A 923 1.52 -27.30 -18.83
C ARG A 923 2.59 -27.94 -19.71
N HIS A 924 2.31 -28.13 -21.00
CA HIS A 924 3.26 -28.74 -21.89
C HIS A 924 4.42 -27.83 -22.29
N LEU A 925 4.17 -26.54 -22.43
CA LEU A 925 5.24 -25.54 -22.60
C LEU A 925 6.17 -25.50 -21.37
N ASP A 926 5.62 -25.53 -20.17
CA ASP A 926 6.42 -25.62 -18.94
C ASP A 926 7.24 -26.95 -18.90
N ASN A 927 6.64 -28.08 -19.30
CA ASN A 927 7.36 -29.35 -19.39
C ASN A 927 8.47 -29.31 -20.45
N ALA A 928 8.22 -28.68 -21.59
CA ALA A 928 9.23 -28.51 -22.64
C ALA A 928 10.42 -27.66 -22.11
N PHE A 929 10.14 -26.57 -21.47
CA PHE A 929 11.16 -25.75 -20.81
C PHE A 929 11.98 -26.55 -19.81
N ARG A 930 11.33 -27.31 -18.91
CA ARG A 930 12.03 -28.16 -17.92
C ARG A 930 12.91 -29.20 -18.55
N ARG A 931 12.52 -29.76 -19.68
CA ARG A 931 13.34 -30.74 -20.41
C ARG A 931 14.62 -30.10 -20.96
N VAL A 932 14.53 -28.90 -21.49
CA VAL A 932 15.71 -28.17 -21.91
C VAL A 932 16.62 -27.88 -20.73
N ILE A 933 16.08 -27.26 -19.66
CA ILE A 933 16.90 -26.78 -18.53
C ILE A 933 17.48 -27.91 -17.68
N TYR A 934 16.73 -28.97 -17.40
CA TYR A 934 17.19 -30.02 -16.49
C TYR A 934 17.84 -31.23 -17.18
N TYR A 935 17.54 -31.43 -18.49
CA TYR A 935 18.04 -32.58 -19.23
C TYR A 935 18.90 -32.20 -20.42
N ASN A 936 19.15 -30.89 -20.65
CA ASN A 936 19.94 -30.36 -21.78
C ASN A 936 19.44 -30.85 -23.14
N GLU A 937 18.12 -30.99 -23.32
CA GLU A 937 17.55 -31.35 -24.62
C GLU A 937 17.58 -30.13 -25.55
N PRO A 938 17.79 -30.29 -26.89
CA PRO A 938 17.78 -29.18 -27.81
C PRO A 938 16.44 -28.43 -27.78
N ALA A 939 16.46 -27.12 -27.54
CA ALA A 939 15.24 -26.29 -27.36
C ALA A 939 14.27 -26.44 -28.55
N ARG A 940 14.77 -26.36 -29.80
CA ARG A 940 13.97 -26.51 -31.02
C ARG A 940 13.26 -27.84 -31.08
N ASP A 941 14.00 -28.95 -30.94
CA ASP A 941 13.46 -30.29 -31.11
C ASP A 941 12.45 -30.59 -30.00
N THR A 942 12.75 -30.17 -28.78
CA THR A 942 11.86 -30.32 -27.64
C THR A 942 10.55 -29.54 -27.84
N LEU A 943 10.61 -28.29 -28.31
CA LEU A 943 9.42 -27.50 -28.59
C LEU A 943 8.53 -28.18 -29.67
N LEU A 944 9.14 -28.67 -30.77
CA LEU A 944 8.41 -29.34 -31.84
C LEU A 944 7.79 -30.67 -31.38
N ASP A 945 8.46 -31.44 -30.54
CA ASP A 945 7.90 -32.66 -29.97
C ASP A 945 6.69 -32.37 -29.07
N TYR A 946 6.80 -31.37 -28.21
CA TYR A 946 5.66 -30.94 -27.39
C TYR A 946 4.54 -30.25 -28.18
N ASN A 947 4.85 -29.55 -29.29
CA ASN A 947 3.86 -29.02 -30.21
C ASN A 947 2.94 -30.12 -30.77
N ARG A 948 3.51 -31.26 -31.12
CA ARG A 948 2.73 -32.40 -31.58
C ARG A 948 1.78 -32.91 -30.49
N VAL A 949 2.28 -33.08 -29.26
CA VAL A 949 1.46 -33.53 -28.12
C VAL A 949 0.34 -32.51 -27.82
N ILE A 950 0.65 -31.22 -27.84
CA ILE A 950 -0.33 -30.15 -27.59
C ILE A 950 -1.42 -30.18 -28.67
N ASN A 951 -1.05 -30.31 -29.94
CA ASN A 951 -2.00 -30.30 -31.04
C ASN A 951 -2.86 -31.58 -31.06
N GLU A 952 -2.32 -32.73 -30.63
CA GLU A 952 -3.12 -33.95 -30.40
C GLU A 952 -4.17 -33.71 -29.30
N GLU A 953 -3.81 -33.10 -28.18
CA GLU A 953 -4.74 -32.80 -27.09
C GLU A 953 -5.80 -31.76 -27.50
N ILE A 954 -5.43 -30.71 -28.24
CA ILE A 954 -6.37 -29.73 -28.79
C ILE A 954 -7.35 -30.43 -29.71
N THR A 955 -6.88 -31.29 -30.59
CA THR A 955 -7.73 -32.07 -31.53
C THR A 955 -8.73 -32.91 -30.77
N VAL A 956 -8.28 -33.72 -29.80
CA VAL A 956 -9.16 -34.56 -28.96
C VAL A 956 -10.22 -33.72 -28.23
N LYS A 957 -9.84 -32.58 -27.71
CA LYS A 957 -10.80 -31.69 -27.00
C LYS A 957 -11.77 -31.03 -27.95
N ARG A 958 -11.36 -30.64 -29.15
CA ARG A 958 -12.25 -30.08 -30.17
C ARG A 958 -13.24 -31.11 -30.67
N GLU A 959 -12.80 -32.39 -30.89
CA GLU A 959 -13.67 -33.51 -31.23
C GLU A 959 -14.71 -33.79 -30.12
N GLU A 960 -14.31 -33.71 -28.84
CA GLU A 960 -15.23 -33.88 -27.70
C GLU A 960 -16.40 -32.88 -27.70
N PHE A 961 -16.19 -31.70 -28.30
CA PHE A 961 -17.18 -30.64 -28.38
C PHE A 961 -17.75 -30.43 -29.80
N ASP A 962 -17.59 -31.36 -30.69
CA ASP A 962 -18.06 -31.33 -32.11
C ASP A 962 -17.55 -30.06 -32.87
N LEU A 963 -16.33 -29.60 -32.58
CA LEU A 963 -15.70 -28.46 -33.23
C LEU A 963 -14.81 -28.88 -34.39
N GLU A 964 -14.58 -27.95 -35.34
CA GLU A 964 -13.66 -28.18 -36.45
C GLU A 964 -12.26 -28.52 -35.95
N VAL A 965 -11.63 -29.56 -36.53
CA VAL A 965 -10.28 -30.03 -36.24
C VAL A 965 -9.35 -29.79 -37.42
N LEU A 966 -8.04 -29.71 -37.15
CA LEU A 966 -7.05 -29.67 -38.22
C LEU A 966 -7.14 -30.97 -39.06
N ALA A 967 -7.26 -30.82 -40.33
CA ALA A 967 -7.23 -32.00 -41.22
C ALA A 967 -5.88 -32.72 -41.05
N PRO A 968 -5.85 -34.08 -40.93
CA PRO A 968 -4.65 -34.84 -40.68
C PRO A 968 -3.61 -34.72 -41.80
#